data_85e50f62a2dc8a1049a07aaa614cd2c1
#
_entry.id   85e50f62a2dc8a1049a07aaa614cd2c1
#
_cell.length_a   1.000
_cell.length_b   1.000
_cell.length_c   1.000
_cell.angle_alpha   90.00
_cell.angle_beta   90.00
_cell.angle_gamma   90.00
#
_symmetry.space_group_name_H-M   'P 1'
#
loop_
_entity.id
_entity.type
_entity.pdbx_description
1 polymer ?
#
loop_
_entity_poly.entity_id
_entity_poly.type
_entity_poly.pdbx_seq_one_letter_code
_entity_poly.pdbx_strand_id
1 'polypeptide(L)'
;MVLAVASFISCSTQKNTWATRSFHQTKVKYNILYNGNIAYDEGLKAIRDANTDDYTRILNLYPVSNHDAASAAASQMDKTIEKCRKCIKLHSIKTKPKRDPKKANDPKYKIWLQSEEFNANMSLAWMRLGEAEFHKADFLGAVSTFNYIINHYQNDPDIIAQCQLWIARAYAEMGWQYEAEDMLQRVRIDALSRKHARLYSAVKADVLLKGEHYHEALPFVKIALPYEKRKIYRPRFAYVLAQLYERENNRDEAIQAYKSVVRMAPTNEMEFNARLRMAELDGKNAIRRLKSMTRQSKYKDRLDQIYGAIGNIYLAQPDTAKALEMYEKAIAESTQAGTPKAAVLLRAGDIYFEQRVYAKAQPCYREAVTILTADNKDFDRIQKRAEVLDELIVSYNQAQLQDSLQRLGQMTEEEQRAIVDQIIADLIEAEKNDSLKQAQAARELALDEGPRSVNTANMLGGGTQKGEWYFYNPQLIKQGQQEWRRRWGNRPLEDNWRRQNKQVMIEDELGSAPSEGMDSTMLGADSIPARQTFETDIHKPEYYLQQIPRTEQEYIVSDSLWREAMVSLYYIYRDKLEDEELTQETLRLLDERFPLHPSVVAIHEDEQLRALRHDENYIAKMRKMLAEQDSLYSATYTAYTKGDYSTVKTNTNYAQKEFPQSRLMPRFVFLKAVSVARTEGQEPFANE
;
A
#
# COMPACT_ATOMS: atom_id res chain seq x y z
N MET A 1 -44.86 -38.77 37.47
CA MET A 1 -43.67 -39.61 37.16
C MET A 1 -43.64 -40.09 35.69
N VAL A 2 -44.74 -40.55 35.08
CA VAL A 2 -44.82 -41.03 33.70
C VAL A 2 -44.50 -39.92 32.65
N LEU A 3 -44.92 -38.67 32.88
CA LEU A 3 -44.62 -37.53 32.02
C LEU A 3 -43.14 -37.11 32.05
N ALA A 4 -42.45 -37.28 33.20
CA ALA A 4 -41.01 -36.97 33.31
C ALA A 4 -40.14 -38.03 32.60
N VAL A 5 -40.54 -39.32 32.66
CA VAL A 5 -39.86 -40.42 31.98
C VAL A 5 -40.06 -40.33 30.44
N ALA A 6 -41.23 -39.89 29.97
CA ALA A 6 -41.47 -39.62 28.56
C ALA A 6 -40.60 -38.49 27.99
N SER A 7 -40.26 -37.48 28.81
CA SER A 7 -39.36 -36.37 28.42
C SER A 7 -37.90 -36.83 28.18
N PHE A 8 -37.41 -37.80 28.95
CA PHE A 8 -36.05 -38.33 28.77
C PHE A 8 -35.89 -39.24 27.54
N ILE A 9 -36.98 -39.90 27.12
CA ILE A 9 -36.96 -40.76 25.91
C ILE A 9 -36.98 -39.92 24.62
N SER A 10 -37.50 -38.70 24.69
CA SER A 10 -37.57 -37.74 23.54
C SER A 10 -36.25 -37.07 23.19
N CYS A 11 -35.25 -37.10 24.08
CA CYS A 11 -33.98 -36.34 23.89
C CYS A 11 -32.89 -37.09 23.15
N SER A 12 -33.11 -38.31 22.66
CA SER A 12 -32.10 -39.11 21.99
C SER A 12 -32.12 -38.89 20.46
N THR A 13 -30.99 -38.46 19.89
CA THR A 13 -30.77 -38.37 18.43
C THR A 13 -30.68 -39.76 17.75
N GLN A 14 -30.53 -40.82 18.54
CA GLN A 14 -30.51 -42.22 18.06
C GLN A 14 -31.91 -42.74 17.64
N LYS A 15 -32.98 -42.03 18.04
CA LYS A 15 -34.36 -42.37 17.68
C LYS A 15 -34.92 -41.31 16.73
N ASN A 16 -35.41 -41.75 15.57
CA ASN A 16 -36.05 -40.88 14.60
C ASN A 16 -37.59 -41.05 14.69
N THR A 17 -38.21 -40.37 15.61
CA THR A 17 -39.66 -40.26 15.76
C THR A 17 -40.13 -38.83 15.52
N TRP A 18 -41.42 -38.61 15.28
CA TRP A 18 -41.98 -37.28 15.15
C TRP A 18 -41.63 -36.39 16.37
N ALA A 19 -41.76 -36.93 17.56
CA ALA A 19 -41.50 -36.22 18.82
C ALA A 19 -40.00 -35.81 18.95
N THR A 20 -39.06 -36.74 18.63
CA THR A 20 -37.63 -36.45 18.68
C THR A 20 -37.25 -35.39 17.64
N ARG A 21 -37.78 -35.49 16.42
CA ARG A 21 -37.53 -34.47 15.38
C ARG A 21 -38.05 -33.10 15.84
N SER A 22 -39.31 -33.03 16.31
CA SER A 22 -39.93 -31.77 16.75
C SER A 22 -39.13 -31.13 17.92
N PHE A 23 -38.70 -31.94 18.89
CA PHE A 23 -37.86 -31.44 20.00
C PHE A 23 -36.54 -30.87 19.52
N HIS A 24 -35.78 -31.62 18.70
CA HIS A 24 -34.48 -31.16 18.23
C HIS A 24 -34.61 -29.98 17.26
N GLN A 25 -35.61 -29.95 16.37
CA GLN A 25 -35.87 -28.80 15.51
C GLN A 25 -36.17 -27.53 16.32
N THR A 26 -36.98 -27.62 17.37
CA THR A 26 -37.33 -26.51 18.25
C THR A 26 -36.09 -25.99 19.00
N LYS A 27 -35.29 -26.91 19.56
CA LYS A 27 -34.03 -26.57 20.25
C LYS A 27 -33.03 -25.87 19.33
N VAL A 28 -32.87 -26.39 18.13
CA VAL A 28 -31.99 -25.79 17.10
C VAL A 28 -32.48 -24.38 16.77
N LYS A 29 -33.75 -24.21 16.42
CA LYS A 29 -34.30 -22.94 15.94
C LYS A 29 -34.24 -21.84 17.01
N TYR A 30 -34.70 -22.12 18.23
CA TYR A 30 -34.95 -21.11 19.25
C TYR A 30 -33.82 -20.93 20.26
N ASN A 31 -32.91 -21.88 20.46
CA ASN A 31 -31.81 -21.72 21.40
C ASN A 31 -30.46 -21.51 20.71
N ILE A 32 -30.13 -22.33 19.73
CA ILE A 32 -28.77 -22.38 19.19
C ILE A 32 -28.62 -21.46 17.99
N LEU A 33 -29.50 -21.58 16.97
CA LEU A 33 -29.49 -20.70 15.82
C LEU A 33 -29.83 -19.26 16.19
N TYR A 34 -30.77 -19.06 17.13
CA TYR A 34 -31.10 -17.69 17.58
C TYR A 34 -29.89 -17.00 18.21
N ASN A 35 -29.22 -17.62 19.17
CA ASN A 35 -28.01 -17.06 19.79
C ASN A 35 -26.82 -16.97 18.83
N GLY A 36 -26.70 -17.94 17.93
CA GLY A 36 -25.69 -17.89 16.87
C GLY A 36 -25.93 -16.73 15.89
N ASN A 37 -27.18 -16.46 15.54
CA ASN A 37 -27.54 -15.34 14.66
C ASN A 37 -27.27 -13.98 15.33
N ILE A 38 -27.52 -13.84 16.64
CA ILE A 38 -27.18 -12.61 17.37
C ILE A 38 -25.67 -12.33 17.26
N ALA A 39 -24.83 -13.31 17.59
CA ALA A 39 -23.38 -13.16 17.48
C ALA A 39 -22.93 -12.87 16.03
N TYR A 40 -23.55 -13.52 15.05
CA TYR A 40 -23.29 -13.29 13.64
C TYR A 40 -23.65 -11.86 13.21
N ASP A 41 -24.81 -11.35 13.61
CA ASP A 41 -25.26 -9.99 13.28
C ASP A 41 -24.36 -8.92 13.98
N GLU A 42 -23.92 -9.20 15.23
CA GLU A 42 -22.91 -8.38 15.91
C GLU A 42 -21.57 -8.37 15.16
N GLY A 43 -21.13 -9.51 14.65
CA GLY A 43 -19.94 -9.62 13.83
C GLY A 43 -20.04 -8.84 12.51
N LEU A 44 -21.17 -8.97 11.80
CA LEU A 44 -21.43 -8.16 10.60
C LEU A 44 -21.44 -6.65 10.90
N LYS A 45 -21.92 -6.26 12.08
CA LYS A 45 -21.85 -4.88 12.52
C LYS A 45 -20.42 -4.46 12.78
N ALA A 46 -19.61 -5.30 13.43
CA ALA A 46 -18.19 -5.01 13.69
C ALA A 46 -17.39 -4.83 12.39
N ILE A 47 -17.58 -5.71 11.38
CA ILE A 47 -16.98 -5.57 10.05
C ILE A 47 -17.33 -4.21 9.42
N ARG A 48 -18.59 -3.83 9.46
CA ARG A 48 -19.05 -2.57 8.91
C ARG A 48 -18.45 -1.36 9.60
N ASP A 49 -18.42 -1.40 10.95
CA ASP A 49 -17.99 -0.27 11.76
C ASP A 49 -16.45 -0.09 11.71
N ALA A 50 -15.70 -1.17 11.42
CA ALA A 50 -14.26 -1.14 11.19
C ALA A 50 -13.86 -0.83 9.73
N ASN A 51 -14.79 -0.97 8.77
CA ASN A 51 -14.48 -0.76 7.37
C ASN A 51 -14.36 0.73 7.05
N THR A 52 -13.21 1.11 6.50
CA THR A 52 -12.97 2.43 5.89
C THR A 52 -13.04 2.32 4.39
N ASP A 53 -13.91 3.12 3.76
CA ASP A 53 -14.11 3.09 2.31
C ASP A 53 -13.15 4.04 1.60
N ASP A 54 -12.50 3.56 0.55
CA ASP A 54 -11.70 4.37 -0.36
C ASP A 54 -12.57 4.82 -1.54
N TYR A 55 -13.10 6.04 -1.47
CA TYR A 55 -13.94 6.63 -2.51
C TYR A 55 -13.17 7.09 -3.77
N THR A 56 -11.85 6.96 -3.79
CA THR A 56 -11.03 7.24 -4.98
C THR A 56 -11.09 6.09 -5.98
N ARG A 57 -11.56 4.91 -5.53
CA ARG A 57 -11.71 3.69 -6.31
C ARG A 57 -13.18 3.27 -6.40
N ILE A 58 -13.47 2.30 -7.28
CA ILE A 58 -14.78 1.67 -7.29
C ILE A 58 -14.92 0.84 -6.02
N LEU A 59 -15.97 1.12 -5.24
CA LEU A 59 -16.21 0.44 -3.97
C LEU A 59 -16.58 -1.03 -4.18
N ASN A 60 -16.14 -1.90 -3.28
CA ASN A 60 -16.64 -3.26 -3.19
C ASN A 60 -18.12 -3.26 -2.77
N LEU A 61 -18.92 -4.17 -3.29
CA LEU A 61 -20.33 -4.30 -2.88
C LEU A 61 -20.47 -4.67 -1.40
N TYR A 62 -19.51 -5.41 -0.86
CA TYR A 62 -19.51 -5.85 0.53
C TYR A 62 -18.17 -5.52 1.21
N PRO A 63 -18.18 -5.05 2.46
CA PRO A 63 -16.97 -4.62 3.16
C PRO A 63 -16.07 -5.76 3.66
N VAL A 64 -16.49 -7.03 3.53
CA VAL A 64 -15.71 -8.18 3.99
C VAL A 64 -14.36 -8.36 3.30
N SER A 65 -14.20 -7.78 2.12
CA SER A 65 -12.94 -7.79 1.36
C SER A 65 -11.79 -7.03 2.03
N ASN A 66 -12.08 -6.26 3.08
CA ASN A 66 -11.06 -5.60 3.89
C ASN A 66 -10.64 -6.54 5.03
N HIS A 67 -9.38 -6.96 5.04
CA HIS A 67 -8.82 -7.89 6.03
C HIS A 67 -8.94 -7.35 7.46
N ASP A 68 -8.67 -6.06 7.68
CA ASP A 68 -8.75 -5.44 9.01
C ASP A 68 -10.20 -5.41 9.52
N ALA A 69 -11.14 -5.10 8.63
CA ALA A 69 -12.56 -5.15 8.95
C ALA A 69 -13.02 -6.57 9.31
N ALA A 70 -12.54 -7.59 8.59
CA ALA A 70 -12.86 -9.00 8.90
C ALA A 70 -12.27 -9.43 10.25
N SER A 71 -11.04 -9.00 10.58
CA SER A 71 -10.38 -9.31 11.85
C SER A 71 -11.13 -8.74 13.05
N ALA A 72 -11.76 -7.56 12.91
CA ALA A 72 -12.59 -6.95 13.96
C ALA A 72 -13.79 -7.80 14.37
N ALA A 73 -14.25 -8.69 13.49
CA ALA A 73 -15.39 -9.59 13.78
C ALA A 73 -14.97 -11.00 14.24
N ALA A 74 -13.68 -11.30 14.30
CA ALA A 74 -13.20 -12.67 14.55
C ALA A 74 -13.81 -13.32 15.79
N SER A 75 -13.87 -12.60 16.92
CA SER A 75 -14.44 -13.10 18.17
C SER A 75 -15.93 -13.46 18.06
N GLN A 76 -16.72 -12.63 17.37
CA GLN A 76 -18.17 -12.85 17.18
C GLN A 76 -18.42 -13.99 16.19
N MET A 77 -17.60 -14.08 15.14
CA MET A 77 -17.69 -15.20 14.19
C MET A 77 -17.28 -16.52 14.84
N ASP A 78 -16.25 -16.54 15.70
CA ASP A 78 -15.88 -17.74 16.46
C ASP A 78 -16.99 -18.22 17.39
N LYS A 79 -17.68 -17.30 18.08
CA LYS A 79 -18.87 -17.64 18.89
C LYS A 79 -19.97 -18.26 18.03
N THR A 80 -20.20 -17.71 16.83
CA THR A 80 -21.18 -18.25 15.88
C THR A 80 -20.80 -19.66 15.44
N ILE A 81 -19.53 -19.87 15.05
CA ILE A 81 -18.97 -21.16 14.65
C ILE A 81 -19.12 -22.19 15.76
N GLU A 82 -18.75 -21.83 16.99
CA GLU A 82 -18.89 -22.69 18.16
C GLU A 82 -20.37 -23.13 18.37
N LYS A 83 -21.32 -22.18 18.32
CA LYS A 83 -22.74 -22.46 18.45
C LYS A 83 -23.25 -23.38 17.35
N CYS A 84 -22.85 -23.12 16.08
CA CYS A 84 -23.23 -23.96 14.95
C CYS A 84 -22.67 -25.39 15.09
N ARG A 85 -21.39 -25.55 15.44
CA ARG A 85 -20.72 -26.83 15.64
C ARG A 85 -21.40 -27.60 16.83
N LYS A 86 -21.71 -26.90 17.90
CA LYS A 86 -22.46 -27.48 19.04
C LYS A 86 -23.88 -27.94 18.64
N CYS A 87 -24.54 -27.13 17.79
CA CYS A 87 -25.83 -27.45 17.21
C CYS A 87 -25.77 -28.78 16.42
N ILE A 88 -24.85 -28.86 15.47
CA ILE A 88 -24.66 -30.01 14.62
C ILE A 88 -24.34 -31.25 15.43
N LYS A 89 -23.43 -31.16 16.41
CA LYS A 89 -23.02 -32.26 17.28
C LYS A 89 -24.19 -32.83 18.13
N LEU A 90 -25.04 -31.96 18.68
CA LEU A 90 -26.05 -32.36 19.66
C LEU A 90 -27.44 -32.66 19.08
N HIS A 91 -27.74 -32.17 17.86
CA HIS A 91 -29.10 -32.17 17.35
C HIS A 91 -29.25 -32.77 15.94
N SER A 92 -28.16 -33.26 15.31
CA SER A 92 -28.20 -34.00 14.06
C SER A 92 -28.88 -35.34 14.24
N ILE A 93 -29.85 -35.69 13.40
CA ILE A 93 -30.60 -36.95 13.42
C ILE A 93 -30.30 -37.68 12.10
N LYS A 94 -29.35 -38.61 12.13
CA LYS A 94 -28.94 -39.41 10.97
C LYS A 94 -29.64 -40.77 10.88
N THR A 95 -30.23 -41.21 11.99
CA THR A 95 -30.92 -42.48 12.04
C THR A 95 -32.17 -42.47 11.16
N LYS A 96 -32.32 -43.43 10.27
CA LYS A 96 -33.48 -43.53 9.37
C LYS A 96 -34.78 -43.81 10.19
N PRO A 97 -35.89 -43.13 9.82
CA PRO A 97 -37.19 -43.38 10.48
C PRO A 97 -37.79 -44.73 10.07
N LYS A 98 -38.67 -45.25 10.93
CA LYS A 98 -39.51 -46.39 10.54
C LYS A 98 -40.38 -46.01 9.32
N ARG A 99 -40.43 -46.85 8.30
CA ARG A 99 -41.26 -46.63 7.10
C ARG A 99 -42.72 -46.62 7.47
N ASP A 100 -43.45 -45.63 7.00
CA ASP A 100 -44.90 -45.55 7.11
C ASP A 100 -45.55 -46.17 5.86
N PRO A 101 -46.26 -47.35 5.96
CA PRO A 101 -46.87 -47.97 4.82
C PRO A 101 -47.91 -47.09 4.09
N LYS A 102 -48.59 -46.19 4.88
CA LYS A 102 -49.60 -45.27 4.33
C LYS A 102 -49.06 -44.22 3.40
N LYS A 103 -47.75 -43.92 3.50
CA LYS A 103 -47.05 -42.93 2.69
C LYS A 103 -46.13 -43.55 1.65
N ALA A 104 -46.15 -44.85 1.46
CA ALA A 104 -45.23 -45.57 0.61
C ALA A 104 -45.27 -45.09 -0.86
N ASN A 105 -46.39 -44.58 -1.35
CA ASN A 105 -46.58 -44.09 -2.71
C ASN A 105 -46.37 -42.56 -2.85
N ASP A 106 -46.16 -41.82 -1.77
CA ASP A 106 -45.90 -40.38 -1.85
C ASP A 106 -44.48 -40.13 -2.33
N PRO A 107 -44.32 -39.44 -3.49
CA PRO A 107 -43.00 -39.12 -4.05
C PRO A 107 -42.13 -38.27 -3.10
N LYS A 108 -42.74 -37.32 -2.36
CA LYS A 108 -42.05 -36.47 -1.40
C LYS A 108 -41.53 -37.26 -0.21
N TYR A 109 -42.32 -38.27 0.24
CA TYR A 109 -41.91 -39.14 1.34
C TYR A 109 -40.77 -40.08 0.93
N LYS A 110 -40.77 -40.58 -0.32
CA LYS A 110 -39.66 -41.37 -0.87
C LYS A 110 -38.36 -40.57 -0.89
N ILE A 111 -38.40 -39.34 -1.42
CA ILE A 111 -37.25 -38.43 -1.43
C ILE A 111 -36.75 -38.12 -0.01
N TRP A 112 -37.68 -37.83 0.90
CA TRP A 112 -37.33 -37.58 2.32
C TRP A 112 -36.67 -38.79 3.00
N LEU A 113 -37.09 -40.02 2.72
CA LEU A 113 -36.47 -41.26 3.22
C LEU A 113 -35.03 -41.47 2.71
N GLN A 114 -34.65 -40.85 1.61
CA GLN A 114 -33.32 -40.90 1.04
C GLN A 114 -32.37 -39.88 1.69
N SER A 115 -32.92 -38.90 2.47
CA SER A 115 -32.12 -37.89 3.14
C SER A 115 -31.17 -38.53 4.16
N GLU A 116 -30.01 -37.93 4.34
CA GLU A 116 -29.02 -38.33 5.33
C GLU A 116 -29.24 -37.63 6.68
N GLU A 117 -30.02 -36.54 6.70
CA GLU A 117 -30.33 -35.73 7.89
C GLU A 117 -31.84 -35.51 7.97
N PHE A 118 -32.41 -35.77 9.16
CA PHE A 118 -33.85 -35.70 9.43
C PHE A 118 -34.26 -34.52 10.30
N ASN A 119 -33.32 -33.73 10.80
CA ASN A 119 -33.62 -32.46 11.43
C ASN A 119 -33.67 -31.36 10.38
N ALA A 120 -34.87 -30.87 10.05
CA ALA A 120 -35.08 -29.88 8.98
C ALA A 120 -34.34 -28.54 9.18
N ASN A 121 -33.89 -28.20 10.38
CA ASN A 121 -33.16 -26.99 10.66
C ASN A 121 -31.62 -27.18 10.61
N MET A 122 -31.14 -28.38 10.31
CA MET A 122 -29.72 -28.68 10.33
C MET A 122 -28.97 -28.05 9.15
N SER A 123 -29.62 -28.02 8.00
CA SER A 123 -29.07 -27.31 6.82
C SER A 123 -28.81 -25.83 7.09
N LEU A 124 -29.70 -25.17 7.88
CA LEU A 124 -29.53 -23.78 8.29
C LEU A 124 -28.33 -23.58 9.24
N ALA A 125 -28.06 -24.59 10.11
CA ALA A 125 -26.90 -24.53 10.99
C ALA A 125 -25.59 -24.68 10.21
N TRP A 126 -25.54 -25.56 9.22
CA TRP A 126 -24.40 -25.72 8.33
C TRP A 126 -24.17 -24.47 7.44
N MET A 127 -25.25 -23.91 6.87
CA MET A 127 -25.16 -22.67 6.11
C MET A 127 -24.59 -21.53 6.96
N ARG A 128 -25.11 -21.36 8.18
CA ARG A 128 -24.62 -20.32 9.11
C ARG A 128 -23.17 -20.54 9.53
N LEU A 129 -22.73 -21.82 9.63
CA LEU A 129 -21.33 -22.15 9.89
C LEU A 129 -20.44 -21.66 8.75
N GLY A 130 -20.73 -22.02 7.50
CA GLY A 130 -19.96 -21.58 6.34
C GLY A 130 -20.00 -20.07 6.14
N GLU A 131 -21.15 -19.41 6.38
CA GLU A 131 -21.24 -17.95 6.33
C GLU A 131 -20.38 -17.26 7.42
N ALA A 132 -20.28 -17.84 8.61
CA ALA A 132 -19.43 -17.30 9.68
C ALA A 132 -17.94 -17.52 9.39
N GLU A 133 -17.56 -18.67 8.87
CA GLU A 133 -16.20 -18.95 8.39
C GLU A 133 -15.80 -17.96 7.28
N PHE A 134 -16.68 -17.70 6.31
CA PHE A 134 -16.47 -16.71 5.25
C PHE A 134 -16.23 -15.30 5.81
N HIS A 135 -17.09 -14.82 6.74
CA HIS A 135 -16.96 -13.48 7.31
C HIS A 135 -15.82 -13.34 8.33
N LYS A 136 -15.26 -14.46 8.77
CA LYS A 136 -14.01 -14.51 9.52
C LYS A 136 -12.77 -14.41 8.61
N ALA A 137 -12.95 -14.38 7.27
CA ALA A 137 -11.92 -14.52 6.25
C ALA A 137 -11.26 -15.93 6.19
N ASP A 138 -11.89 -16.95 6.79
CA ASP A 138 -11.52 -18.36 6.58
C ASP A 138 -12.25 -18.90 5.33
N PHE A 139 -11.80 -18.44 4.16
CA PHE A 139 -12.46 -18.75 2.89
C PHE A 139 -12.36 -20.23 2.53
N LEU A 140 -11.22 -20.87 2.79
CA LEU A 140 -11.02 -22.29 2.52
C LEU A 140 -11.88 -23.16 3.44
N GLY A 141 -11.98 -22.80 4.71
CA GLY A 141 -12.89 -23.43 5.65
C GLY A 141 -14.35 -23.32 5.19
N ALA A 142 -14.76 -22.12 4.77
CA ALA A 142 -16.10 -21.87 4.25
C ALA A 142 -16.38 -22.72 2.99
N VAL A 143 -15.45 -22.76 2.02
CA VAL A 143 -15.57 -23.60 0.82
C VAL A 143 -15.74 -25.08 1.19
N SER A 144 -14.96 -25.57 2.15
CA SER A 144 -15.07 -26.96 2.63
C SER A 144 -16.46 -27.23 3.25
N THR A 145 -16.95 -26.32 4.07
CA THR A 145 -18.28 -26.42 4.71
C THR A 145 -19.39 -26.39 3.66
N PHE A 146 -19.35 -25.51 2.67
CA PHE A 146 -20.35 -25.45 1.61
C PHE A 146 -20.31 -26.69 0.69
N ASN A 147 -19.14 -27.21 0.37
CA ASN A 147 -19.01 -28.47 -0.36
C ASN A 147 -19.57 -29.66 0.43
N TYR A 148 -19.38 -29.69 1.76
CA TYR A 148 -20.03 -30.69 2.60
C TYR A 148 -21.55 -30.62 2.46
N ILE A 149 -22.16 -29.42 2.46
CA ILE A 149 -23.60 -29.24 2.28
C ILE A 149 -24.05 -29.76 0.91
N ILE A 150 -23.33 -29.39 -0.17
CA ILE A 150 -23.65 -29.83 -1.54
C ILE A 150 -23.70 -31.36 -1.60
N ASN A 151 -22.76 -32.05 -0.97
CA ASN A 151 -22.67 -33.51 -1.01
C ASN A 151 -23.73 -34.20 -0.17
N HIS A 152 -24.19 -33.61 0.95
CA HIS A 152 -25.10 -34.24 1.90
C HIS A 152 -26.57 -33.84 1.74
N TYR A 153 -26.84 -32.71 1.02
CA TYR A 153 -28.21 -32.22 0.82
C TYR A 153 -28.62 -32.24 -0.66
N GLN A 154 -28.26 -33.30 -1.38
CA GLN A 154 -28.51 -33.44 -2.84
C GLN A 154 -30.00 -33.34 -3.23
N ASN A 155 -30.91 -33.57 -2.27
CA ASN A 155 -32.36 -33.46 -2.47
C ASN A 155 -32.90 -32.03 -2.36
N ASP A 156 -32.06 -31.04 -2.06
CA ASP A 156 -32.44 -29.63 -1.94
C ASP A 156 -31.64 -28.76 -2.94
N PRO A 157 -32.14 -28.62 -4.18
CA PRO A 157 -31.44 -27.88 -5.21
C PRO A 157 -31.30 -26.38 -4.91
N ASP A 158 -32.19 -25.80 -4.08
CA ASP A 158 -32.07 -24.37 -3.64
C ASP A 158 -30.87 -24.16 -2.74
N ILE A 159 -30.64 -25.07 -1.79
CA ILE A 159 -29.47 -24.96 -0.89
C ILE A 159 -28.15 -25.22 -1.63
N ILE A 160 -28.15 -26.16 -2.59
CA ILE A 160 -26.98 -26.42 -3.44
C ILE A 160 -26.59 -25.14 -4.19
N ALA A 161 -27.56 -24.52 -4.87
CA ALA A 161 -27.31 -23.30 -5.60
C ALA A 161 -26.87 -22.14 -4.70
N GLN A 162 -27.39 -22.03 -3.47
CA GLN A 162 -26.89 -21.06 -2.48
C GLN A 162 -25.43 -21.33 -2.10
N CYS A 163 -25.08 -22.60 -1.84
CA CYS A 163 -23.70 -22.97 -1.50
C CYS A 163 -22.74 -22.65 -2.65
N GLN A 164 -23.12 -22.91 -3.90
CA GLN A 164 -22.33 -22.54 -5.09
C GLN A 164 -22.11 -21.03 -5.18
N LEU A 165 -23.12 -20.21 -4.85
CA LEU A 165 -22.97 -18.75 -4.79
C LEU A 165 -21.98 -18.30 -3.71
N TRP A 166 -22.02 -18.94 -2.52
CA TRP A 166 -21.07 -18.62 -1.47
C TRP A 166 -19.65 -19.08 -1.78
N ILE A 167 -19.48 -20.23 -2.43
CA ILE A 167 -18.18 -20.72 -2.92
C ILE A 167 -17.61 -19.74 -3.95
N ALA A 168 -18.43 -19.29 -4.92
CA ALA A 168 -17.99 -18.30 -5.91
C ALA A 168 -17.50 -17.00 -5.26
N ARG A 169 -18.20 -16.52 -4.22
CA ARG A 169 -17.74 -15.36 -3.44
C ARG A 169 -16.43 -15.63 -2.73
N ALA A 170 -16.27 -16.80 -2.11
CA ALA A 170 -15.05 -17.15 -1.41
C ALA A 170 -13.84 -17.21 -2.37
N TYR A 171 -14.02 -17.79 -3.54
CA TYR A 171 -12.99 -17.79 -4.59
C TYR A 171 -12.63 -16.36 -5.05
N ALA A 172 -13.63 -15.50 -5.24
CA ALA A 172 -13.38 -14.10 -5.61
C ALA A 172 -12.66 -13.30 -4.52
N GLU A 173 -12.92 -13.58 -3.22
CA GLU A 173 -12.16 -12.97 -2.11
C GLU A 173 -10.69 -13.42 -2.07
N MET A 174 -10.41 -14.66 -2.51
CA MET A 174 -9.04 -15.19 -2.62
C MET A 174 -8.32 -14.76 -3.91
N GLY A 175 -8.98 -14.01 -4.81
CA GLY A 175 -8.45 -13.64 -6.11
C GLY A 175 -8.49 -14.76 -7.16
N TRP A 176 -9.19 -15.86 -6.88
CA TRP A 176 -9.35 -16.99 -7.78
C TRP A 176 -10.50 -16.74 -8.73
N GLN A 177 -10.27 -15.84 -9.68
CA GLN A 177 -11.32 -15.32 -10.55
C GLN A 177 -11.91 -16.41 -11.48
N TYR A 178 -11.07 -17.26 -12.04
CA TYR A 178 -11.50 -18.35 -12.92
C TYR A 178 -12.43 -19.34 -12.21
N GLU A 179 -12.05 -19.75 -11.01
CA GLU A 179 -12.84 -20.69 -10.20
C GLU A 179 -14.15 -20.06 -9.75
N ALA A 180 -14.14 -18.76 -9.46
CA ALA A 180 -15.34 -18.03 -9.09
C ALA A 180 -16.34 -17.97 -10.25
N GLU A 181 -15.88 -17.69 -11.47
CA GLU A 181 -16.71 -17.64 -12.67
C GLU A 181 -17.22 -19.03 -13.09
N ASP A 182 -16.36 -20.05 -13.06
CA ASP A 182 -16.77 -21.45 -13.32
C ASP A 182 -17.84 -21.89 -12.32
N MET A 183 -17.68 -21.58 -11.04
CA MET A 183 -18.68 -21.90 -10.03
C MET A 183 -20.01 -21.19 -10.31
N LEU A 184 -19.99 -19.93 -10.76
CA LEU A 184 -21.22 -19.21 -11.14
C LEU A 184 -21.92 -19.82 -12.35
N GLN A 185 -21.18 -20.36 -13.33
CA GLN A 185 -21.76 -21.06 -14.49
C GLN A 185 -22.47 -22.35 -14.09
N ARG A 186 -22.03 -23.01 -13.02
CA ARG A 186 -22.65 -24.23 -12.50
C ARG A 186 -23.93 -23.98 -11.70
N VAL A 187 -24.21 -22.72 -11.31
CA VAL A 187 -25.41 -22.38 -10.54
C VAL A 187 -26.66 -22.55 -11.41
N ARG A 188 -27.55 -23.40 -10.98
CA ARG A 188 -28.89 -23.56 -11.59
C ARG A 188 -29.82 -22.48 -11.06
N ILE A 189 -29.95 -21.38 -11.81
CA ILE A 189 -30.77 -20.21 -11.42
C ILE A 189 -32.22 -20.58 -11.22
N ASP A 190 -32.74 -21.50 -12.07
CA ASP A 190 -34.10 -22.06 -12.01
C ASP A 190 -34.38 -22.85 -10.73
N ALA A 191 -33.34 -23.39 -10.10
CA ALA A 191 -33.44 -24.11 -8.84
C ALA A 191 -33.54 -23.18 -7.61
N LEU A 192 -33.12 -21.91 -7.74
CA LEU A 192 -33.18 -20.95 -6.69
C LEU A 192 -34.61 -20.48 -6.41
N SER A 193 -35.00 -20.49 -5.14
CA SER A 193 -36.27 -19.89 -4.69
C SER A 193 -36.30 -18.39 -5.06
N ARG A 194 -37.50 -17.80 -5.16
CA ARG A 194 -37.63 -16.35 -5.45
C ARG A 194 -36.83 -15.46 -4.50
N LYS A 195 -36.61 -15.90 -3.28
CA LYS A 195 -35.78 -15.19 -2.29
C LYS A 195 -34.30 -15.24 -2.66
N HIS A 196 -33.79 -16.39 -3.13
CA HIS A 196 -32.40 -16.64 -3.37
C HIS A 196 -31.97 -16.35 -4.84
N ALA A 197 -32.89 -16.41 -5.81
CA ALA A 197 -32.61 -16.00 -7.20
C ALA A 197 -32.10 -14.56 -7.31
N ARG A 198 -32.49 -13.69 -6.37
CA ARG A 198 -32.03 -12.29 -6.27
C ARG A 198 -30.56 -12.18 -5.84
N LEU A 199 -30.04 -13.19 -5.13
CA LEU A 199 -28.66 -13.24 -4.70
C LEU A 199 -27.71 -13.50 -5.88
N TYR A 200 -28.14 -14.21 -6.88
CA TYR A 200 -27.30 -14.52 -8.04
C TYR A 200 -26.76 -13.25 -8.72
N SER A 201 -27.63 -12.29 -9.02
CA SER A 201 -27.19 -11.03 -9.65
C SER A 201 -26.23 -10.25 -8.77
N ALA A 202 -26.46 -10.23 -7.46
CA ALA A 202 -25.59 -9.53 -6.52
C ALA A 202 -24.21 -10.23 -6.42
N VAL A 203 -24.19 -11.56 -6.35
CA VAL A 203 -22.94 -12.35 -6.29
C VAL A 203 -22.18 -12.24 -7.61
N LYS A 204 -22.88 -12.34 -8.75
CA LYS A 204 -22.23 -12.19 -10.06
C LYS A 204 -21.63 -10.78 -10.24
N ALA A 205 -22.35 -9.76 -9.79
CA ALA A 205 -21.82 -8.39 -9.77
C ALA A 205 -20.57 -8.28 -8.89
N ASP A 206 -20.58 -8.86 -7.70
CA ASP A 206 -19.44 -8.83 -6.75
C ASP A 206 -18.20 -9.53 -7.35
N VAL A 207 -18.37 -10.69 -7.95
CA VAL A 207 -17.30 -11.44 -8.64
C VAL A 207 -16.72 -10.61 -9.79
N LEU A 208 -17.57 -10.06 -10.66
CA LEU A 208 -17.13 -9.26 -11.80
C LEU A 208 -16.42 -7.97 -11.37
N LEU A 209 -16.88 -7.32 -10.30
CA LEU A 209 -16.22 -6.12 -9.75
C LEU A 209 -14.82 -6.43 -9.23
N LYS A 210 -14.64 -7.57 -8.55
CA LYS A 210 -13.33 -8.01 -8.07
C LYS A 210 -12.38 -8.41 -9.19
N GLY A 211 -12.93 -8.96 -10.29
CA GLY A 211 -12.19 -9.24 -11.52
C GLY A 211 -11.97 -8.00 -12.39
N GLU A 212 -12.40 -6.81 -11.96
CA GLU A 212 -12.32 -5.55 -12.71
C GLU A 212 -13.10 -5.54 -14.05
N HIS A 213 -14.03 -6.48 -14.24
CA HIS A 213 -14.93 -6.56 -15.37
C HIS A 213 -16.10 -5.58 -15.20
N TYR A 214 -15.80 -4.28 -15.13
CA TYR A 214 -16.77 -3.23 -14.73
C TYR A 214 -17.92 -3.08 -15.69
N HIS A 215 -17.67 -3.17 -17.00
CA HIS A 215 -18.70 -3.09 -18.04
C HIS A 215 -19.74 -4.21 -17.87
N GLU A 216 -19.28 -5.43 -17.64
CA GLU A 216 -20.14 -6.58 -17.43
C GLU A 216 -20.85 -6.56 -16.08
N ALA A 217 -20.24 -5.95 -15.04
CA ALA A 217 -20.82 -5.84 -13.71
C ALA A 217 -22.05 -4.92 -13.66
N LEU A 218 -22.07 -3.85 -14.47
CA LEU A 218 -23.11 -2.82 -14.46
C LEU A 218 -24.53 -3.36 -14.55
N PRO A 219 -24.91 -4.21 -15.52
CA PRO A 219 -26.28 -4.73 -15.62
C PRO A 219 -26.66 -5.57 -14.39
N PHE A 220 -25.72 -6.31 -13.79
CA PHE A 220 -26.00 -7.14 -12.63
C PHE A 220 -26.18 -6.31 -11.36
N VAL A 221 -25.41 -5.23 -11.16
CA VAL A 221 -25.62 -4.28 -10.05
C VAL A 221 -26.97 -3.59 -10.20
N LYS A 222 -27.34 -3.18 -11.43
CA LYS A 222 -28.67 -2.57 -11.75
C LYS A 222 -29.83 -3.51 -11.42
N ILE A 223 -29.69 -4.81 -11.73
CA ILE A 223 -30.70 -5.83 -11.38
C ILE A 223 -30.72 -6.07 -9.87
N ALA A 224 -29.58 -6.11 -9.19
CA ALA A 224 -29.48 -6.45 -7.77
C ALA A 224 -30.01 -5.33 -6.85
N LEU A 225 -29.79 -4.06 -7.19
CA LEU A 225 -30.13 -2.89 -6.36
C LEU A 225 -31.58 -2.84 -5.86
N PRO A 226 -32.63 -3.06 -6.67
CA PRO A 226 -34.02 -3.03 -6.20
C PRO A 226 -34.32 -4.09 -5.13
N TYR A 227 -33.57 -5.18 -5.14
CA TYR A 227 -33.76 -6.31 -4.24
C TYR A 227 -32.93 -6.21 -2.95
N GLU A 228 -31.91 -5.35 -2.91
CA GLU A 228 -31.20 -5.11 -1.66
C GLU A 228 -32.06 -4.24 -0.73
N LYS A 229 -32.58 -4.86 0.33
CA LYS A 229 -33.49 -4.21 1.28
C LYS A 229 -32.77 -3.72 2.53
N ARG A 230 -31.57 -4.21 2.78
CA ARG A 230 -30.81 -3.81 3.96
C ARG A 230 -30.38 -2.36 3.83
N LYS A 231 -30.84 -1.51 4.74
CA LYS A 231 -30.55 -0.06 4.74
C LYS A 231 -29.08 0.27 4.66
N ILE A 232 -28.22 -0.64 5.12
CA ILE A 232 -26.79 -0.50 5.17
C ILE A 232 -26.13 -0.70 3.78
N TYR A 233 -26.57 -1.72 3.03
CA TYR A 233 -25.96 -2.06 1.74
C TYR A 233 -26.61 -1.37 0.55
N ARG A 234 -27.89 -1.05 0.64
CA ARG A 234 -28.63 -0.42 -0.47
C ARG A 234 -28.02 0.88 -0.98
N PRO A 235 -27.63 1.85 -0.12
CA PRO A 235 -26.92 3.05 -0.58
C PRO A 235 -25.59 2.72 -1.25
N ARG A 236 -24.88 1.70 -0.73
CA ARG A 236 -23.60 1.24 -1.29
C ARG A 236 -23.75 0.67 -2.70
N PHE A 237 -24.74 -0.18 -2.92
CA PHE A 237 -25.08 -0.68 -4.26
C PHE A 237 -25.42 0.45 -5.24
N ALA A 238 -26.17 1.44 -4.78
CA ALA A 238 -26.49 2.62 -5.58
C ALA A 238 -25.25 3.48 -5.88
N TYR A 239 -24.32 3.57 -4.92
CA TYR A 239 -23.05 4.28 -5.11
C TYR A 239 -22.15 3.58 -6.13
N VAL A 240 -21.98 2.26 -6.01
CA VAL A 240 -21.24 1.45 -6.98
C VAL A 240 -21.85 1.56 -8.37
N LEU A 241 -23.19 1.51 -8.48
CA LEU A 241 -23.88 1.71 -9.75
C LEU A 241 -23.56 3.09 -10.35
N ALA A 242 -23.51 4.13 -9.53
CA ALA A 242 -23.16 5.47 -9.99
C ALA A 242 -21.70 5.54 -10.49
N GLN A 243 -20.76 4.92 -9.77
CA GLN A 243 -19.35 4.82 -10.20
C GLN A 243 -19.19 4.06 -11.52
N LEU A 244 -19.97 2.99 -11.71
CA LEU A 244 -19.97 2.23 -12.97
C LEU A 244 -20.50 3.06 -14.13
N TYR A 245 -21.61 3.79 -13.95
CA TYR A 245 -22.10 4.72 -14.97
C TYR A 245 -21.09 5.82 -15.29
N GLU A 246 -20.40 6.34 -14.28
CA GLU A 246 -19.35 7.33 -14.47
C GLU A 246 -18.19 6.78 -15.31
N ARG A 247 -17.78 5.56 -15.06
CA ARG A 247 -16.72 4.88 -15.84
C ARG A 247 -17.12 4.65 -17.30
N GLU A 248 -18.41 4.37 -17.55
CA GLU A 248 -18.99 4.25 -18.90
C GLU A 248 -19.29 5.60 -19.56
N ASN A 249 -18.87 6.72 -18.96
CA ASN A 249 -19.14 8.09 -19.40
C ASN A 249 -20.63 8.44 -19.49
N ASN A 250 -21.50 7.67 -18.84
CA ASN A 250 -22.94 7.92 -18.76
C ASN A 250 -23.26 8.92 -17.63
N ARG A 251 -22.96 10.20 -17.89
CA ARG A 251 -23.02 11.27 -16.86
C ARG A 251 -24.39 11.46 -16.23
N ASP A 252 -25.44 11.46 -17.04
CA ASP A 252 -26.81 11.71 -16.55
C ASP A 252 -27.28 10.59 -15.62
N GLU A 253 -27.04 9.34 -16.00
CA GLU A 253 -27.36 8.17 -15.19
C GLU A 253 -26.52 8.14 -13.91
N ALA A 254 -25.24 8.48 -13.99
CA ALA A 254 -24.37 8.58 -12.83
C ALA A 254 -24.89 9.63 -11.82
N ILE A 255 -25.26 10.83 -12.30
CA ILE A 255 -25.84 11.89 -11.45
C ILE A 255 -27.15 11.43 -10.82
N GLN A 256 -28.05 10.75 -11.57
CA GLN A 256 -29.29 10.22 -11.03
C GLN A 256 -29.05 9.13 -9.97
N ALA A 257 -28.09 8.26 -10.21
CA ALA A 257 -27.71 7.21 -9.26
C ALA A 257 -27.14 7.83 -7.98
N TYR A 258 -26.21 8.80 -8.05
CA TYR A 258 -25.72 9.54 -6.87
C TYR A 258 -26.82 10.30 -6.13
N LYS A 259 -27.78 10.93 -6.84
CA LYS A 259 -28.97 11.54 -6.22
C LYS A 259 -29.78 10.50 -5.44
N SER A 260 -29.89 9.28 -5.95
CA SER A 260 -30.59 8.21 -5.26
C SER A 260 -29.87 7.79 -3.98
N VAL A 261 -28.50 7.74 -3.99
CA VAL A 261 -27.69 7.51 -2.79
C VAL A 261 -28.04 8.50 -1.69
N VAL A 262 -28.00 9.80 -1.99
CA VAL A 262 -28.28 10.87 -1.01
C VAL A 262 -29.69 10.73 -0.41
N ARG A 263 -30.68 10.29 -1.21
CA ARG A 263 -32.08 10.07 -0.74
C ARG A 263 -32.23 8.86 0.17
N MET A 264 -31.28 7.91 0.13
CA MET A 264 -31.32 6.67 0.94
C MET A 264 -30.78 6.86 2.35
N ALA A 265 -30.42 8.07 2.77
CA ALA A 265 -29.79 8.39 4.06
C ALA A 265 -28.56 7.52 4.33
N PRO A 266 -27.51 7.65 3.53
CA PRO A 266 -26.24 6.93 3.69
C PRO A 266 -25.45 7.45 4.90
N THR A 267 -24.25 6.93 5.11
CA THR A 267 -23.28 7.53 6.05
C THR A 267 -22.92 8.95 5.61
N ASN A 268 -22.53 9.81 6.55
CA ASN A 268 -22.12 11.19 6.25
C ASN A 268 -21.01 11.25 5.20
N GLU A 269 -20.11 10.29 5.25
CA GLU A 269 -18.99 10.17 4.32
C GLU A 269 -19.46 9.83 2.89
N MET A 270 -20.31 8.82 2.77
CA MET A 270 -20.86 8.45 1.46
C MET A 270 -21.77 9.56 0.89
N GLU A 271 -22.52 10.27 1.74
CA GLU A 271 -23.32 11.44 1.30
C GLU A 271 -22.43 12.54 0.74
N PHE A 272 -21.36 12.86 1.48
CA PHE A 272 -20.40 13.87 1.06
C PHE A 272 -19.78 13.51 -0.29
N ASN A 273 -19.24 12.29 -0.42
CA ASN A 273 -18.61 11.83 -1.66
C ASN A 273 -19.60 11.76 -2.83
N ALA A 274 -20.85 11.32 -2.59
CA ALA A 274 -21.89 11.37 -3.63
C ALA A 274 -22.17 12.79 -4.10
N ARG A 275 -22.23 13.78 -3.20
CA ARG A 275 -22.41 15.20 -3.55
C ARG A 275 -21.21 15.78 -4.28
N LEU A 276 -19.99 15.38 -3.87
CA LEU A 276 -18.75 15.77 -4.51
C LEU A 276 -18.71 15.30 -5.97
N ARG A 277 -18.94 14.00 -6.20
CA ARG A 277 -18.95 13.41 -7.55
C ARG A 277 -20.07 13.99 -8.42
N MET A 278 -21.25 14.22 -7.86
CA MET A 278 -22.33 14.93 -8.59
C MET A 278 -21.92 16.34 -9.02
N ALA A 279 -21.19 17.07 -8.17
CA ALA A 279 -20.72 18.40 -8.50
C ALA A 279 -19.64 18.36 -9.59
N GLU A 280 -18.70 17.42 -9.54
CA GLU A 280 -17.69 17.20 -10.58
C GLU A 280 -18.32 16.90 -11.96
N LEU A 281 -19.37 16.07 -11.97
CA LEU A 281 -20.08 15.68 -13.19
C LEU A 281 -20.99 16.78 -13.78
N ASP A 282 -21.36 17.81 -13.02
CA ASP A 282 -22.33 18.84 -13.47
C ASP A 282 -21.76 19.86 -14.49
N GLY A 283 -20.54 19.66 -14.96
CA GLY A 283 -19.97 20.43 -16.08
C GLY A 283 -19.99 21.96 -15.89
N LYS A 284 -21.04 22.64 -16.34
CA LYS A 284 -21.11 24.11 -16.40
C LYS A 284 -21.08 24.84 -15.04
N ASN A 285 -21.55 24.21 -13.97
CA ASN A 285 -21.66 24.83 -12.63
C ASN A 285 -20.81 24.11 -11.57
N ALA A 286 -20.00 23.14 -11.97
CA ALA A 286 -19.21 22.31 -11.07
C ALA A 286 -18.37 23.14 -10.09
N ILE A 287 -17.49 23.99 -10.59
CA ILE A 287 -16.60 24.83 -9.77
C ILE A 287 -17.37 25.74 -8.82
N ARG A 288 -18.49 26.36 -9.31
CA ARG A 288 -19.32 27.21 -8.46
C ARG A 288 -19.95 26.42 -7.30
N ARG A 289 -20.43 25.21 -7.56
CA ARG A 289 -21.02 24.35 -6.52
C ARG A 289 -19.98 23.92 -5.51
N LEU A 290 -18.82 23.46 -5.96
CA LEU A 290 -17.71 23.07 -5.10
C LEU A 290 -17.21 24.25 -4.25
N LYS A 291 -17.01 25.43 -4.85
CA LYS A 291 -16.71 26.67 -4.09
C LYS A 291 -17.81 27.08 -3.11
N SER A 292 -19.07 26.73 -3.36
CA SER A 292 -20.15 26.91 -2.37
C SER A 292 -20.06 25.91 -1.22
N MET A 293 -19.53 24.70 -1.46
CA MET A 293 -19.32 23.71 -0.41
C MET A 293 -18.18 24.12 0.54
N THR A 294 -17.10 24.77 0.06
CA THR A 294 -16.00 25.21 0.93
C THR A 294 -16.45 26.23 1.99
N ARG A 295 -17.55 26.95 1.76
CA ARG A 295 -18.10 27.93 2.71
C ARG A 295 -18.99 27.34 3.81
N GLN A 296 -19.30 26.04 3.72
CA GLN A 296 -20.18 25.36 4.67
C GLN A 296 -19.38 24.74 5.80
N SER A 297 -19.65 25.12 7.04
CA SER A 297 -18.93 24.64 8.23
C SER A 297 -18.87 23.12 8.35
N LYS A 298 -19.92 22.41 7.91
CA LYS A 298 -19.94 20.93 7.93
C LYS A 298 -18.90 20.23 7.05
N TYR A 299 -18.25 20.96 6.13
CA TYR A 299 -17.23 20.42 5.24
C TYR A 299 -15.83 20.97 5.53
N LYS A 300 -15.65 21.65 6.66
CA LYS A 300 -14.39 22.28 7.03
C LYS A 300 -13.22 21.25 7.09
N ASP A 301 -13.52 20.05 7.59
CA ASP A 301 -12.54 18.96 7.69
C ASP A 301 -12.30 18.20 6.37
N ARG A 302 -12.88 18.68 5.27
CA ARG A 302 -12.87 18.01 3.94
C ARG A 302 -12.55 18.98 2.80
N LEU A 303 -11.91 20.10 3.13
CA LEU A 303 -11.54 21.11 2.14
C LEU A 303 -10.53 20.56 1.13
N ASP A 304 -9.64 19.70 1.56
CA ASP A 304 -8.69 18.96 0.73
C ASP A 304 -9.39 18.23 -0.43
N GLN A 305 -10.45 17.47 -0.13
CA GLN A 305 -11.21 16.73 -1.13
C GLN A 305 -11.96 17.66 -2.09
N ILE A 306 -12.50 18.78 -1.58
CA ILE A 306 -13.20 19.73 -2.42
C ILE A 306 -12.25 20.49 -3.35
N TYR A 307 -11.10 20.96 -2.85
CA TYR A 307 -10.08 21.60 -3.69
C TYR A 307 -9.45 20.61 -4.67
N GLY A 308 -9.23 19.36 -4.25
CA GLY A 308 -8.78 18.28 -5.14
C GLY A 308 -9.76 18.05 -6.30
N ALA A 309 -11.06 18.03 -6.02
CA ALA A 309 -12.10 17.93 -7.05
C ALA A 309 -12.10 19.12 -8.01
N ILE A 310 -11.91 20.36 -7.51
CA ILE A 310 -11.77 21.54 -8.36
C ILE A 310 -10.54 21.43 -9.25
N GLY A 311 -9.42 20.95 -8.70
CA GLY A 311 -8.20 20.67 -9.46
C GLY A 311 -8.44 19.67 -10.60
N ASN A 312 -9.16 18.56 -10.33
CA ASN A 312 -9.52 17.57 -11.35
C ASN A 312 -10.34 18.19 -12.50
N ILE A 313 -11.24 19.12 -12.19
CA ILE A 313 -12.04 19.81 -13.22
C ILE A 313 -11.15 20.71 -14.09
N TYR A 314 -10.21 21.45 -13.50
CA TYR A 314 -9.25 22.26 -14.26
C TYR A 314 -8.34 21.40 -15.11
N LEU A 315 -7.88 20.24 -14.58
CA LEU A 315 -7.07 19.30 -15.34
C LEU A 315 -7.83 18.73 -16.55
N ALA A 316 -9.12 18.44 -16.41
CA ALA A 316 -9.99 18.03 -17.52
C ALA A 316 -10.22 19.15 -18.57
N GLN A 317 -9.97 20.41 -18.21
CA GLN A 317 -10.07 21.60 -19.11
C GLN A 317 -8.70 22.02 -19.67
N PRO A 318 -7.71 21.18 -19.78
CA PRO A 318 -6.26 21.28 -19.87
C PRO A 318 -5.63 22.57 -19.28
N ASP A 319 -6.16 23.05 -18.16
CA ASP A 319 -5.59 24.18 -17.41
C ASP A 319 -4.76 23.63 -16.23
N THR A 320 -3.57 23.10 -16.54
CA THR A 320 -2.68 22.47 -15.55
C THR A 320 -2.20 23.45 -14.48
N ALA A 321 -2.02 24.73 -14.82
CA ALA A 321 -1.58 25.73 -13.85
C ALA A 321 -2.62 25.95 -12.74
N LYS A 322 -3.90 26.10 -13.09
CA LYS A 322 -4.97 26.21 -12.08
C LYS A 322 -5.23 24.89 -11.37
N ALA A 323 -5.05 23.77 -12.06
CA ALA A 323 -5.15 22.45 -11.42
C ALA A 323 -4.12 22.32 -10.30
N LEU A 324 -2.85 22.64 -10.55
CA LEU A 324 -1.77 22.63 -9.56
C LEU A 324 -2.04 23.60 -8.40
N GLU A 325 -2.50 24.82 -8.68
CA GLU A 325 -2.88 25.78 -7.62
C GLU A 325 -3.95 25.18 -6.67
N MET A 326 -4.94 24.50 -7.23
CA MET A 326 -5.98 23.87 -6.42
C MET A 326 -5.48 22.64 -5.67
N TYR A 327 -4.59 21.85 -6.25
CA TYR A 327 -3.97 20.72 -5.55
C TYR A 327 -3.04 21.19 -4.42
N GLU A 328 -2.24 22.24 -4.62
CA GLU A 328 -1.44 22.85 -3.55
C GLU A 328 -2.33 23.35 -2.40
N LYS A 329 -3.47 24.00 -2.71
CA LYS A 329 -4.47 24.38 -1.70
C LYS A 329 -5.07 23.16 -1.00
N ALA A 330 -5.38 22.09 -1.74
CA ALA A 330 -5.90 20.86 -1.15
C ALA A 330 -4.90 20.23 -0.17
N ILE A 331 -3.63 20.20 -0.51
CA ILE A 331 -2.54 19.69 0.35
C ILE A 331 -2.40 20.56 1.61
N ALA A 332 -2.44 21.90 1.45
CA ALA A 332 -2.30 22.84 2.55
C ALA A 332 -3.48 22.79 3.54
N GLU A 333 -4.71 22.58 3.04
CA GLU A 333 -5.93 22.52 3.86
C GLU A 333 -6.25 21.11 4.38
N SER A 334 -5.41 20.12 4.08
CA SER A 334 -5.62 18.75 4.54
C SER A 334 -5.35 18.60 6.02
N THR A 335 -6.37 18.23 6.78
CA THR A 335 -6.30 18.03 8.23
C THR A 335 -6.00 16.59 8.64
N GLN A 336 -6.14 15.64 7.70
CA GLN A 336 -5.97 14.21 7.96
C GLN A 336 -5.04 13.56 6.94
N ALA A 337 -4.06 12.79 7.41
CA ALA A 337 -3.25 11.93 6.56
C ALA A 337 -4.06 10.68 6.18
N GLY A 338 -4.73 10.73 5.04
CA GLY A 338 -5.56 9.63 4.54
C GLY A 338 -5.51 9.49 3.03
N THR A 339 -6.14 8.42 2.50
CA THR A 339 -6.18 8.11 1.07
C THR A 339 -6.58 9.31 0.17
N PRO A 340 -7.51 10.19 0.56
CA PRO A 340 -7.84 11.37 -0.26
C PRO A 340 -6.65 12.32 -0.42
N LYS A 341 -5.87 12.57 0.65
CA LYS A 341 -4.66 13.40 0.58
C LYS A 341 -3.61 12.75 -0.32
N ALA A 342 -3.36 11.44 -0.14
CA ALA A 342 -2.44 10.71 -1.00
C ALA A 342 -2.82 10.80 -2.49
N ALA A 343 -4.11 10.71 -2.81
CA ALA A 343 -4.58 10.83 -4.19
C ALA A 343 -4.30 12.23 -4.79
N VAL A 344 -4.44 13.30 -4.01
CA VAL A 344 -4.12 14.67 -4.46
C VAL A 344 -2.61 14.84 -4.61
N LEU A 345 -1.82 14.36 -3.66
CA LEU A 345 -0.36 14.37 -3.71
C LEU A 345 0.16 13.66 -4.96
N LEU A 346 -0.35 12.46 -5.26
CA LEU A 346 0.05 11.71 -6.45
C LEU A 346 -0.29 12.45 -7.75
N ARG A 347 -1.47 13.04 -7.85
CA ARG A 347 -1.85 13.82 -9.03
C ARG A 347 -0.98 15.05 -9.24
N ALA A 348 -0.71 15.80 -8.17
CA ALA A 348 0.21 16.92 -8.23
C ALA A 348 1.62 16.46 -8.58
N GLY A 349 2.09 15.38 -7.94
CA GLY A 349 3.39 14.76 -8.19
C GLY A 349 3.55 14.27 -9.63
N ASP A 350 2.53 13.60 -10.19
CA ASP A 350 2.54 13.14 -11.59
C ASP A 350 2.66 14.32 -12.56
N ILE A 351 1.92 15.42 -12.34
CA ILE A 351 2.01 16.62 -13.19
C ILE A 351 3.40 17.27 -13.09
N TYR A 352 3.92 17.43 -11.87
CA TYR A 352 5.27 17.98 -11.69
C TYR A 352 6.34 17.07 -12.30
N PHE A 353 6.16 15.76 -12.21
CA PHE A 353 7.06 14.80 -12.83
C PHE A 353 7.05 14.89 -14.36
N GLU A 354 5.87 14.97 -14.99
CA GLU A 354 5.72 15.17 -16.44
C GLU A 354 6.31 16.51 -16.90
N GLN A 355 6.21 17.55 -16.06
CA GLN A 355 6.82 18.85 -16.32
C GLN A 355 8.33 18.89 -16.01
N ARG A 356 8.93 17.79 -15.56
CA ARG A 356 10.34 17.69 -15.13
C ARG A 356 10.71 18.60 -13.96
N VAL A 357 9.71 19.04 -13.16
CA VAL A 357 9.92 19.83 -11.94
C VAL A 357 10.11 18.89 -10.77
N TYR A 358 11.20 18.14 -10.79
CA TYR A 358 11.44 17.04 -9.84
C TYR A 358 11.54 17.49 -8.38
N ALA A 359 12.04 18.70 -8.14
CA ALA A 359 12.10 19.30 -6.80
C ALA A 359 10.72 19.44 -6.14
N LYS A 360 9.65 19.66 -6.93
CA LYS A 360 8.27 19.72 -6.43
C LYS A 360 7.58 18.35 -6.47
N ALA A 361 7.97 17.47 -7.39
CA ALA A 361 7.43 16.13 -7.49
C ALA A 361 7.85 15.25 -6.30
N GLN A 362 9.12 15.30 -5.89
CA GLN A 362 9.69 14.49 -4.83
C GLN A 362 8.91 14.54 -3.51
N PRO A 363 8.63 15.72 -2.91
CA PRO A 363 7.89 15.77 -1.64
C PRO A 363 6.48 15.21 -1.77
N CYS A 364 5.84 15.34 -2.94
CA CYS A 364 4.51 14.79 -3.18
C CYS A 364 4.52 13.26 -3.13
N TYR A 365 5.46 12.60 -3.82
CA TYR A 365 5.57 11.15 -3.80
C TYR A 365 6.02 10.63 -2.44
N ARG A 366 6.99 11.28 -1.80
CA ARG A 366 7.50 10.89 -0.49
C ARG A 366 6.41 10.91 0.57
N GLU A 367 5.61 11.99 0.63
CA GLU A 367 4.49 12.08 1.55
C GLU A 367 3.39 11.07 1.20
N ALA A 368 3.07 10.85 -0.09
CA ALA A 368 2.09 9.88 -0.51
C ALA A 368 2.44 8.45 -0.06
N VAL A 369 3.72 8.04 -0.18
CA VAL A 369 4.19 6.72 0.27
C VAL A 369 3.97 6.51 1.78
N THR A 370 4.14 7.55 2.61
CA THR A 370 3.90 7.42 4.06
C THR A 370 2.44 7.22 4.44
N ILE A 371 1.52 7.62 3.55
CA ILE A 371 0.06 7.53 3.78
C ILE A 371 -0.51 6.24 3.21
N LEU A 372 0.04 5.78 2.08
CA LEU A 372 -0.45 4.60 1.38
C LEU A 372 -0.04 3.31 2.10
N THR A 373 -0.92 2.30 2.02
CA THR A 373 -0.63 0.95 2.52
C THR A 373 -0.13 0.04 1.40
N ALA A 374 0.59 -1.02 1.75
CA ALA A 374 1.10 -2.02 0.80
C ALA A 374 0.01 -2.72 -0.03
N ASP A 375 -1.26 -2.69 0.44
CA ASP A 375 -2.41 -3.24 -0.30
C ASP A 375 -2.79 -2.40 -1.54
N ASN A 376 -2.17 -1.23 -1.72
CA ASN A 376 -2.39 -0.43 -2.91
C ASN A 376 -1.67 -1.06 -4.11
N LYS A 377 -2.41 -1.37 -5.18
CA LYS A 377 -1.87 -1.99 -6.40
C LYS A 377 -0.69 -1.24 -7.03
N ASP A 378 -0.66 0.08 -6.88
CA ASP A 378 0.39 0.95 -7.44
C ASP A 378 1.51 1.24 -6.43
N PHE A 379 1.45 0.68 -5.23
CA PHE A 379 2.37 1.02 -4.14
C PHE A 379 3.84 0.85 -4.54
N ASP A 380 4.20 -0.31 -5.11
CA ASP A 380 5.58 -0.61 -5.53
C ASP A 380 6.09 0.37 -6.60
N ARG A 381 5.23 0.77 -7.54
CA ARG A 381 5.55 1.75 -8.58
C ARG A 381 5.79 3.14 -7.98
N ILE A 382 4.91 3.55 -7.07
CA ILE A 382 4.97 4.85 -6.40
C ILE A 382 6.20 4.91 -5.50
N GLN A 383 6.48 3.86 -4.75
CA GLN A 383 7.64 3.74 -3.88
C GLN A 383 8.95 3.83 -4.67
N LYS A 384 9.09 3.04 -5.74
CA LYS A 384 10.28 3.11 -6.61
C LYS A 384 10.49 4.51 -7.17
N ARG A 385 9.41 5.18 -7.60
CA ARG A 385 9.50 6.55 -8.12
C ARG A 385 9.93 7.54 -7.02
N ALA A 386 9.43 7.39 -5.80
CA ALA A 386 9.84 8.20 -4.66
C ALA A 386 11.34 8.00 -4.34
N GLU A 387 11.81 6.75 -4.31
CA GLU A 387 13.22 6.40 -4.07
C GLU A 387 14.16 7.01 -5.13
N VAL A 388 13.77 6.92 -6.41
CA VAL A 388 14.55 7.52 -7.51
C VAL A 388 14.59 9.04 -7.39
N LEU A 389 13.46 9.68 -7.04
CA LEU A 389 13.40 11.13 -6.85
C LEU A 389 14.17 11.59 -5.60
N ASP A 390 14.18 10.80 -4.53
CA ASP A 390 14.97 11.09 -3.33
C ASP A 390 16.49 11.14 -3.67
N GLU A 391 16.96 10.20 -4.48
CA GLU A 391 18.35 10.17 -4.94
C GLU A 391 18.65 11.32 -5.92
N LEU A 392 17.74 11.57 -6.87
CA LEU A 392 17.87 12.63 -7.85
C LEU A 392 18.00 14.00 -7.18
N ILE A 393 17.12 14.30 -6.20
CA ILE A 393 17.05 15.63 -5.60
C ILE A 393 18.33 16.01 -4.85
N VAL A 394 19.04 15.04 -4.29
CA VAL A 394 20.33 15.27 -3.62
C VAL A 394 21.36 15.80 -4.63
N SER A 395 21.53 15.10 -5.74
CA SER A 395 22.48 15.49 -6.79
C SER A 395 22.03 16.78 -7.50
N TYR A 396 20.73 16.93 -7.76
CA TYR A 396 20.16 18.14 -8.37
C TYR A 396 20.40 19.38 -7.51
N ASN A 397 20.09 19.32 -6.22
CA ASN A 397 20.32 20.45 -5.30
C ASN A 397 21.81 20.76 -5.16
N GLN A 398 22.67 19.74 -5.13
CA GLN A 398 24.11 19.93 -5.09
C GLN A 398 24.63 20.65 -6.36
N ALA A 399 24.22 20.22 -7.52
CA ALA A 399 24.61 20.87 -8.79
C ALA A 399 24.11 22.32 -8.85
N GLN A 400 22.84 22.57 -8.51
CA GLN A 400 22.28 23.92 -8.47
C GLN A 400 22.95 24.81 -7.44
N LEU A 401 23.26 24.29 -6.25
CA LEU A 401 23.96 25.04 -5.21
C LEU A 401 25.33 25.49 -5.73
N GLN A 402 26.13 24.56 -6.26
CA GLN A 402 27.47 24.89 -6.76
C GLN A 402 27.43 25.89 -7.92
N ASP A 403 26.50 25.74 -8.86
CA ASP A 403 26.32 26.68 -9.96
C ASP A 403 25.92 28.08 -9.46
N SER A 404 25.04 28.13 -8.45
CA SER A 404 24.64 29.41 -7.84
C SER A 404 25.79 30.09 -7.09
N LEU A 405 26.57 29.30 -6.33
CA LEU A 405 27.72 29.81 -5.56
C LEU A 405 28.81 30.35 -6.52
N GLN A 406 29.08 29.66 -7.63
CA GLN A 406 30.04 30.12 -8.63
C GLN A 406 29.59 31.39 -9.35
N ARG A 407 28.28 31.49 -9.67
CA ARG A 407 27.73 32.75 -10.23
C ARG A 407 27.83 33.90 -9.24
N LEU A 408 27.50 33.68 -7.98
CA LEU A 408 27.66 34.67 -6.91
C LEU A 408 29.13 35.09 -6.79
N GLY A 409 30.08 34.15 -6.86
CA GLY A 409 31.51 34.43 -6.81
C GLY A 409 32.03 35.38 -7.91
N GLN A 410 31.32 35.45 -9.03
CA GLN A 410 31.65 36.37 -10.14
C GLN A 410 31.03 37.77 -10.00
N MET A 411 30.13 37.97 -9.04
CA MET A 411 29.44 39.24 -8.76
C MET A 411 30.23 40.12 -7.80
N THR A 412 29.91 41.40 -7.77
CA THR A 412 30.48 42.33 -6.79
C THR A 412 29.96 41.99 -5.36
N GLU A 413 30.74 42.38 -4.31
CA GLU A 413 30.33 42.12 -2.93
C GLU A 413 29.00 42.79 -2.57
N GLU A 414 28.68 43.94 -3.19
CA GLU A 414 27.41 44.63 -2.98
C GLU A 414 26.23 43.82 -3.57
N GLU A 415 26.40 43.28 -4.78
CA GLU A 415 25.39 42.40 -5.42
C GLU A 415 25.21 41.08 -4.66
N GLN A 416 26.31 40.45 -4.22
CA GLN A 416 26.27 39.23 -3.39
C GLN A 416 25.46 39.47 -2.13
N ARG A 417 25.73 40.58 -1.43
CA ARG A 417 25.05 40.94 -0.21
C ARG A 417 23.56 41.19 -0.43
N ALA A 418 23.19 41.93 -1.46
CA ALA A 418 21.81 42.21 -1.81
C ALA A 418 21.00 40.91 -2.09
N ILE A 419 21.59 39.93 -2.79
CA ILE A 419 20.95 38.62 -3.06
C ILE A 419 20.81 37.82 -1.76
N VAL A 420 21.84 37.79 -0.92
CA VAL A 420 21.82 37.08 0.36
C VAL A 420 20.79 37.68 1.31
N ASP A 421 20.73 39.01 1.39
CA ASP A 421 19.73 39.71 2.21
C ASP A 421 18.30 39.40 1.74
N GLN A 422 18.08 39.26 0.42
CA GLN A 422 16.79 38.84 -0.11
C GLN A 422 16.45 37.39 0.29
N ILE A 423 17.40 36.46 0.18
CA ILE A 423 17.23 35.06 0.60
C ILE A 423 16.85 34.98 2.09
N ILE A 424 17.52 35.75 2.94
CA ILE A 424 17.23 35.80 4.37
C ILE A 424 15.84 36.41 4.64
N ALA A 425 15.48 37.47 3.92
CA ALA A 425 14.14 38.07 4.03
C ALA A 425 13.04 37.09 3.67
N ASP A 426 13.22 36.36 2.56
CA ASP A 426 12.28 35.33 2.11
C ASP A 426 12.19 34.16 3.11
N LEU A 427 13.32 33.75 3.71
CA LEU A 427 13.36 32.73 4.77
C LEU A 427 12.58 33.15 6.01
N ILE A 428 12.83 34.37 6.50
CA ILE A 428 12.14 34.94 7.67
C ILE A 428 10.64 35.07 7.41
N GLU A 429 10.24 35.46 6.19
CA GLU A 429 8.83 35.54 5.82
C GLU A 429 8.18 34.15 5.77
N ALA A 430 8.86 33.14 5.25
CA ALA A 430 8.39 31.76 5.22
C ALA A 430 8.21 31.22 6.65
N GLU A 431 9.18 31.38 7.54
CA GLU A 431 9.10 30.97 8.95
C GLU A 431 7.97 31.68 9.71
N LYS A 432 7.79 32.98 9.45
CA LYS A 432 6.69 33.76 10.04
C LYS A 432 5.33 33.24 9.56
N ASN A 433 5.20 32.93 8.29
CA ASN A 433 3.97 32.38 7.72
C ASN A 433 3.66 30.98 8.28
N ASP A 434 4.66 30.12 8.45
CA ASP A 434 4.50 28.80 9.06
C ASP A 434 4.16 28.90 10.55
N SER A 435 4.80 29.81 11.29
CA SER A 435 4.46 30.11 12.69
C SER A 435 3.02 30.62 12.84
N LEU A 436 2.56 31.49 11.93
CA LEU A 436 1.17 31.98 11.91
C LEU A 436 0.18 30.85 11.61
N LYS A 437 0.48 29.97 10.64
CA LYS A 437 -0.35 28.79 10.36
C LYS A 437 -0.45 27.85 11.56
N GLN A 438 0.67 27.58 12.22
CA GLN A 438 0.69 26.75 13.44
C GLN A 438 -0.10 27.40 14.58
N ALA A 439 0.02 28.72 14.77
CA ALA A 439 -0.72 29.46 15.79
C ALA A 439 -2.24 29.48 15.49
N GLN A 440 -2.63 29.60 14.21
CA GLN A 440 -4.03 29.53 13.79
C GLN A 440 -4.60 28.11 14.01
N ALA A 441 -3.87 27.07 13.64
CA ALA A 441 -4.26 25.68 13.86
C ALA A 441 -4.40 25.37 15.38
N ALA A 442 -3.47 25.84 16.20
CA ALA A 442 -3.54 25.69 17.64
C ALA A 442 -4.74 26.45 18.25
N ARG A 443 -5.07 27.64 17.71
CA ARG A 443 -6.23 28.43 18.14
C ARG A 443 -7.55 27.79 17.72
N GLU A 444 -7.62 27.20 16.54
CA GLU A 444 -8.81 26.45 16.08
C GLU A 444 -9.05 25.20 16.92
N LEU A 445 -8.00 24.43 17.24
CA LEU A 445 -8.06 23.30 18.16
C LEU A 445 -8.55 23.72 19.55
N ALA A 446 -8.09 24.87 20.04
CA ALA A 446 -8.53 25.42 21.34
C ALA A 446 -9.97 25.93 21.32
N LEU A 447 -10.49 26.35 20.17
CA LEU A 447 -11.89 26.82 20.01
C LEU A 447 -12.87 25.65 19.81
N ASP A 448 -12.42 24.55 19.22
CA ASP A 448 -13.23 23.33 19.06
C ASP A 448 -13.36 22.55 20.38
N GLU A 449 -12.40 22.70 21.31
CA GLU A 449 -12.56 22.40 22.73
C GLU A 449 -13.39 23.49 23.41
N GLY A 450 -14.68 23.63 23.03
CA GLY A 450 -15.62 24.52 23.72
C GLY A 450 -15.54 24.32 25.24
N PRO A 451 -15.97 25.27 26.08
CA PRO A 451 -15.80 25.22 27.52
C PRO A 451 -16.46 23.97 28.08
N ARG A 452 -15.71 22.86 28.09
CA ARG A 452 -16.04 21.73 28.94
C ARG A 452 -15.99 22.30 30.33
N SER A 453 -17.18 22.45 30.94
CA SER A 453 -17.31 22.79 32.36
C SER A 453 -16.40 21.82 33.11
N VAL A 454 -15.27 22.33 33.53
CA VAL A 454 -14.38 21.61 34.45
C VAL A 454 -15.21 21.49 35.72
N ASN A 455 -15.79 20.31 35.92
CA ASN A 455 -16.44 19.95 37.15
C ASN A 455 -15.33 19.88 38.23
N THR A 456 -15.06 21.02 38.84
CA THR A 456 -14.09 21.22 39.93
C THR A 456 -14.42 20.37 41.17
N ALA A 457 -15.51 19.58 41.13
CA ALA A 457 -15.91 18.68 42.21
C ALA A 457 -15.08 17.39 42.31
N ASN A 458 -14.27 17.04 41.31
CA ASN A 458 -13.44 15.82 41.35
C ASN A 458 -11.95 16.05 41.69
N MET A 459 -11.58 17.25 42.07
CA MET A 459 -10.19 17.56 42.50
C MET A 459 -9.93 17.36 43.99
N LEU A 460 -10.95 16.98 44.77
CA LEU A 460 -10.88 16.77 46.23
C LEU A 460 -11.52 15.45 46.68
N GLY A 461 -11.41 14.39 45.93
CA GLY A 461 -11.87 13.10 46.30
C GLY A 461 -10.86 12.02 45.97
N GLY A 462 -10.00 11.71 46.97
CA GLY A 462 -9.07 10.59 46.90
C GLY A 462 -9.77 9.25 46.65
N GLY A 463 -9.49 8.66 45.53
CA GLY A 463 -9.81 7.29 45.18
C GLY A 463 -8.61 6.67 44.51
N THR A 464 -7.66 6.22 45.30
CA THR A 464 -6.54 5.38 44.86
C THR A 464 -7.05 4.08 44.29
N GLN A 465 -7.20 3.98 42.98
CA GLN A 465 -7.10 2.68 42.32
C GLN A 465 -5.62 2.28 42.24
N LYS A 466 -5.24 1.42 43.19
CA LYS A 466 -3.95 0.75 43.19
C LYS A 466 -3.82 -0.14 41.95
N GLY A 467 -2.77 0.06 41.15
CA GLY A 467 -2.16 -1.08 40.47
C GLY A 467 -1.97 -1.06 38.97
N GLU A 468 -2.25 0.03 38.25
CA GLU A 468 -1.82 0.07 36.84
C GLU A 468 -0.65 1.03 36.64
N TRP A 469 0.45 0.48 36.18
CA TRP A 469 1.63 1.23 35.86
C TRP A 469 1.36 2.21 34.71
N TYR A 470 1.89 3.43 34.80
CA TYR A 470 1.68 4.55 33.88
C TYR A 470 1.64 4.14 32.38
N PHE A 471 2.53 3.23 31.95
CA PHE A 471 2.61 2.77 30.57
C PHE A 471 1.44 1.90 30.08
N TYR A 472 0.61 1.40 30.99
CA TYR A 472 -0.58 0.62 30.63
C TYR A 472 -1.88 1.45 30.61
N ASN A 473 -1.79 2.76 30.92
CA ASN A 473 -2.93 3.66 30.90
C ASN A 473 -2.83 4.63 29.69
N PRO A 474 -3.59 4.38 28.59
CA PRO A 474 -3.55 5.19 27.38
C PRO A 474 -3.91 6.67 27.59
N GLN A 475 -4.71 6.99 28.62
CA GLN A 475 -5.08 8.37 28.93
C GLN A 475 -3.93 9.13 29.58
N LEU A 476 -3.20 8.51 30.50
CA LEU A 476 -2.03 9.11 31.13
C LEU A 476 -0.86 9.27 30.15
N ILE A 477 -0.72 8.32 29.21
CA ILE A 477 0.28 8.44 28.13
C ILE A 477 -0.05 9.64 27.23
N LYS A 478 -1.30 9.82 26.82
CA LYS A 478 -1.74 10.97 26.01
C LYS A 478 -1.54 12.30 26.75
N GLN A 479 -1.90 12.36 28.01
CA GLN A 479 -1.67 13.56 28.84
C GLN A 479 -0.18 13.88 28.97
N GLY A 480 0.65 12.87 29.23
CA GLY A 480 2.10 13.03 29.31
C GLY A 480 2.71 13.49 27.98
N GLN A 481 2.23 12.97 26.84
CA GLN A 481 2.66 13.42 25.52
C GLN A 481 2.24 14.86 25.21
N GLN A 482 1.02 15.27 25.62
CA GLN A 482 0.56 16.66 25.46
C GLN A 482 1.36 17.62 26.33
N GLU A 483 1.63 17.25 27.59
CA GLU A 483 2.43 18.06 28.50
C GLU A 483 3.89 18.15 28.06
N TRP A 484 4.44 17.06 27.52
CA TRP A 484 5.78 17.04 26.94
C TRP A 484 5.87 17.97 25.71
N ARG A 485 4.90 17.90 24.77
CA ARG A 485 4.83 18.78 23.60
C ARG A 485 4.66 20.24 23.99
N ARG A 486 3.88 20.53 25.03
CA ARG A 486 3.70 21.90 25.53
C ARG A 486 4.99 22.49 26.14
N ARG A 487 5.81 21.65 26.79
CA ARG A 487 7.06 22.07 27.46
C ARG A 487 8.26 22.12 26.54
N TRP A 488 8.32 21.20 25.55
CA TRP A 488 9.52 20.94 24.76
C TRP A 488 9.30 21.09 23.25
N GLY A 489 8.09 21.39 22.81
CA GLY A 489 7.72 21.49 21.39
C GLY A 489 7.72 20.13 20.69
N ASN A 490 7.74 20.17 19.34
CA ASN A 490 7.70 18.98 18.49
C ASN A 490 9.13 18.49 18.19
N ARG A 491 9.89 18.15 19.22
CA ARG A 491 11.28 17.68 19.07
C ARG A 491 11.29 16.19 18.72
N PRO A 492 12.06 15.78 17.71
CA PRO A 492 12.22 14.36 17.38
C PRO A 492 12.95 13.62 18.52
N LEU A 493 12.69 12.31 18.61
CA LEU A 493 13.37 11.42 19.56
C LEU A 493 14.76 11.10 19.02
N GLU A 494 15.74 11.92 19.38
CA GLU A 494 17.13 11.82 18.96
C GLU A 494 18.04 11.89 20.19
N ASP A 495 19.24 11.33 20.11
CA ASP A 495 20.26 11.49 21.13
C ASP A 495 20.60 13.00 21.29
N ASN A 496 20.80 13.41 22.55
CA ASN A 496 21.03 14.81 22.90
C ASN A 496 19.89 15.80 22.60
N TRP A 497 18.62 15.34 22.51
CA TRP A 497 17.42 16.18 22.27
C TRP A 497 17.26 17.39 23.21
N ARG A 498 17.97 17.42 24.36
CA ARG A 498 17.96 18.51 25.34
C ARG A 498 18.87 19.68 24.96
N ARG A 499 19.79 19.49 24.00
CA ARG A 499 20.74 20.54 23.60
C ARG A 499 20.18 21.39 22.48
N GLN A 500 20.27 22.71 22.61
CA GLN A 500 19.81 23.65 21.60
C GLN A 500 20.76 23.72 20.40
N ASN A 501 22.06 23.45 20.61
CA ASN A 501 23.07 23.35 19.56
C ASN A 501 23.64 21.93 19.51
N LYS A 502 23.42 21.21 18.41
CA LYS A 502 23.89 19.83 18.16
C LYS A 502 25.26 19.74 17.45
N GLN A 503 25.93 20.86 17.24
CA GLN A 503 27.07 20.98 16.34
C GLN A 503 28.45 20.62 16.91
N VAL A 504 28.56 19.90 18.01
CA VAL A 504 29.89 19.59 18.57
C VAL A 504 29.98 18.12 18.88
N MET A 505 29.96 17.22 17.90
CA MET A 505 30.36 15.82 18.10
C MET A 505 30.53 15.03 16.76
N ILE A 506 31.16 15.59 15.76
CA ILE A 506 31.60 14.82 14.60
C ILE A 506 33.14 14.62 14.58
N GLU A 507 33.89 15.27 15.49
CA GLU A 507 35.36 15.17 15.50
C GLU A 507 35.94 14.15 16.49
N ASP A 508 35.16 13.46 17.32
CA ASP A 508 35.71 12.55 18.33
C ASP A 508 35.63 11.05 18.01
N GLU A 509 35.08 10.64 16.86
CA GLU A 509 34.99 9.22 16.48
C GLU A 509 36.06 8.73 15.48
N LEU A 510 36.97 9.58 15.03
CA LEU A 510 38.11 9.14 14.21
C LEU A 510 39.44 9.49 14.89
N GLY A 511 39.83 8.71 15.86
CA GLY A 511 41.20 8.70 16.33
C GLY A 511 41.41 8.75 17.82
N SER A 512 41.29 7.66 18.49
CA SER A 512 41.99 7.43 19.77
C SER A 512 42.48 5.99 19.87
N ALA A 513 43.69 5.78 19.43
CA ALA A 513 44.50 4.72 20.04
C ALA A 513 45.12 5.30 21.35
N PRO A 514 45.22 4.52 22.42
CA PRO A 514 45.71 4.99 23.68
C PRO A 514 47.24 5.13 23.65
N SER A 515 47.79 6.31 23.92
CA SER A 515 49.17 6.45 24.33
C SER A 515 49.22 7.08 25.70
N GLU A 516 49.72 6.32 26.63
CA GLU A 516 50.07 6.72 27.99
C GLU A 516 51.17 7.78 28.00
N GLY A 517 50.96 8.78 28.86
CA GLY A 517 51.95 9.50 29.60
C GLY A 517 52.95 10.34 28.82
N MET A 518 52.79 11.69 28.87
CA MET A 518 53.93 12.57 29.18
C MET A 518 53.47 13.95 29.63
N ASP A 519 54.11 14.36 30.64
CA ASP A 519 54.08 15.55 31.48
C ASP A 519 54.00 16.88 30.74
N SER A 520 53.13 17.75 31.23
CA SER A 520 52.98 19.12 30.77
C SER A 520 53.92 20.05 31.52
N THR A 521 55.01 20.48 30.88
CA THR A 521 55.59 21.77 31.16
C THR A 521 56.40 22.28 29.96
N MET A 522 56.14 23.55 29.66
CA MET A 522 56.89 24.46 28.78
C MET A 522 56.84 24.20 27.26
N LEU A 523 56.10 25.07 26.57
CA LEU A 523 56.66 25.90 25.52
C LEU A 523 55.64 27.00 25.05
N GLY A 524 56.13 28.17 25.02
CA GLY A 524 55.82 29.47 24.48
C GLY A 524 54.43 29.69 23.81
N ALA A 525 53.73 30.69 24.35
CA ALA A 525 52.68 31.39 23.63
C ALA A 525 53.30 32.15 22.46
N ASP A 526 53.18 31.64 21.25
CA ASP A 526 53.08 32.47 20.04
C ASP A 526 52.65 31.57 18.84
N SER A 527 51.61 32.07 18.12
CA SER A 527 51.19 31.61 16.82
C SER A 527 50.32 30.31 16.74
N ILE A 528 49.14 30.36 17.36
CA ILE A 528 48.00 29.57 16.83
C ILE A 528 47.28 30.49 15.85
N PRO A 529 47.18 30.19 14.55
CA PRO A 529 46.31 30.93 13.63
C PRO A 529 44.89 30.85 14.19
N ALA A 530 44.22 31.99 14.28
CA ALA A 530 42.86 32.11 14.75
C ALA A 530 41.98 31.07 13.99
N ARG A 531 41.43 30.11 14.72
CA ARG A 531 40.39 29.21 14.20
C ARG A 531 39.32 30.10 13.62
N GLN A 532 39.13 30.08 12.30
CA GLN A 532 38.01 30.74 11.67
C GLN A 532 36.75 30.05 12.18
N THR A 533 36.06 30.71 13.11
CA THR A 533 34.75 30.27 13.58
C THR A 533 33.76 30.52 12.43
N PHE A 534 33.39 29.47 11.70
CA PHE A 534 32.36 29.56 10.68
C PHE A 534 31.04 29.98 11.33
N GLU A 535 30.36 30.97 10.73
CA GLU A 535 29.03 31.40 11.15
C GLU A 535 28.03 30.29 10.82
N THR A 536 27.23 29.89 11.79
CA THR A 536 26.27 28.77 11.67
C THR A 536 24.81 29.22 11.66
N ASP A 537 24.58 30.51 11.90
CA ASP A 537 23.25 31.10 11.91
C ASP A 537 22.76 31.42 10.50
N ILE A 538 21.77 30.68 10.03
CA ILE A 538 21.16 30.83 8.70
C ILE A 538 20.47 32.19 8.47
N HIS A 539 20.23 32.97 9.51
CA HIS A 539 19.64 34.33 9.44
C HIS A 539 20.70 35.42 9.29
N LYS A 540 21.99 35.07 9.25
CA LYS A 540 23.07 36.03 9.09
C LYS A 540 23.66 35.93 7.68
N PRO A 541 23.95 37.09 7.05
CA PRO A 541 24.59 37.13 5.74
C PRO A 541 25.91 36.36 5.67
N GLU A 542 26.68 36.39 6.75
CA GLU A 542 28.00 35.75 6.84
C GLU A 542 27.93 34.25 6.65
N TYR A 543 26.81 33.59 7.05
CA TYR A 543 26.57 32.16 6.79
C TYR A 543 26.59 31.80 5.32
N TYR A 544 26.00 32.65 4.47
CA TYR A 544 25.95 32.42 3.01
C TYR A 544 27.21 32.90 2.34
N LEU A 545 27.73 34.09 2.73
CA LEU A 545 28.91 34.70 2.10
C LEU A 545 30.19 33.88 2.30
N GLN A 546 30.34 33.14 3.40
CA GLN A 546 31.48 32.26 3.65
C GLN A 546 31.51 31.03 2.72
N GLN A 547 30.38 30.66 2.10
CA GLN A 547 30.28 29.52 1.20
C GLN A 547 30.62 29.88 -0.25
N ILE A 548 30.71 31.18 -0.58
CA ILE A 548 31.01 31.65 -1.95
C ILE A 548 32.50 31.43 -2.22
N PRO A 549 32.87 30.70 -3.31
CA PRO A 549 34.27 30.47 -3.65
C PRO A 549 34.94 31.78 -4.04
N ARG A 550 36.08 32.07 -3.42
CA ARG A 550 36.88 33.30 -3.63
C ARG A 550 38.28 33.00 -4.14
N THR A 551 38.81 31.81 -3.84
CA THR A 551 40.13 31.38 -4.23
C THR A 551 40.06 30.34 -5.35
N GLU A 552 41.10 30.22 -6.16
CA GLU A 552 41.19 29.23 -7.23
C GLU A 552 40.97 27.77 -6.67
N GLN A 553 41.50 27.48 -5.47
CA GLN A 553 41.33 26.20 -4.86
C GLN A 553 39.87 25.91 -4.46
N GLU A 554 39.13 26.91 -3.96
CA GLU A 554 37.71 26.79 -3.65
C GLU A 554 36.86 26.58 -4.92
N TYR A 555 37.22 27.24 -6.04
CA TYR A 555 36.57 26.99 -7.32
C TYR A 555 36.83 25.57 -7.82
N ILE A 556 38.04 25.02 -7.68
CA ILE A 556 38.35 23.63 -8.04
C ILE A 556 37.51 22.65 -7.21
N VAL A 557 37.35 22.88 -5.91
CA VAL A 557 36.49 22.06 -5.05
C VAL A 557 35.02 22.15 -5.48
N SER A 558 34.53 23.38 -5.73
CA SER A 558 33.16 23.60 -6.19
C SER A 558 32.90 22.89 -7.53
N ASP A 559 33.86 22.98 -8.48
CA ASP A 559 33.81 22.30 -9.77
C ASP A 559 33.78 20.76 -9.62
N SER A 560 34.55 20.23 -8.67
CA SER A 560 34.54 18.79 -8.39
C SER A 560 33.16 18.33 -7.89
N LEU A 561 32.59 19.07 -6.93
CA LEU A 561 31.27 18.77 -6.37
C LEU A 561 30.16 18.90 -7.43
N TRP A 562 30.21 19.94 -8.26
CA TRP A 562 29.28 20.11 -9.39
C TRP A 562 29.36 18.95 -10.36
N ARG A 563 30.59 18.59 -10.80
CA ARG A 563 30.80 17.49 -11.72
C ARG A 563 30.32 16.15 -11.18
N GLU A 564 30.63 15.81 -9.91
CA GLU A 564 30.17 14.58 -9.28
C GLU A 564 28.64 14.51 -9.24
N ALA A 565 28.00 15.62 -8.90
CA ALA A 565 26.55 15.73 -8.91
C ALA A 565 25.97 15.54 -10.32
N MET A 566 26.57 16.18 -11.34
CA MET A 566 26.11 16.05 -12.74
C MET A 566 26.34 14.65 -13.31
N VAL A 567 27.44 13.99 -12.97
CA VAL A 567 27.68 12.57 -13.35
C VAL A 567 26.62 11.67 -12.70
N SER A 568 26.29 11.89 -11.44
CA SER A 568 25.22 11.15 -10.77
C SER A 568 23.86 11.38 -11.44
N LEU A 569 23.52 12.63 -11.76
CA LEU A 569 22.30 12.99 -12.48
C LEU A 569 22.23 12.32 -13.87
N TYR A 570 23.35 12.30 -14.61
CA TYR A 570 23.42 11.63 -15.90
C TYR A 570 22.97 10.16 -15.80
N TYR A 571 23.53 9.39 -14.83
CA TYR A 571 23.15 7.99 -14.66
C TYR A 571 21.72 7.81 -14.15
N ILE A 572 21.21 8.72 -13.30
CA ILE A 572 19.82 8.67 -12.83
C ILE A 572 18.86 8.93 -14.00
N TYR A 573 19.11 9.95 -14.82
CA TYR A 573 18.27 10.27 -15.99
C TYR A 573 18.28 9.13 -17.01
N ARG A 574 19.46 8.55 -17.29
CA ARG A 574 19.63 7.50 -18.26
C ARG A 574 19.04 6.16 -17.80
N ASP A 575 19.41 5.70 -16.60
CA ASP A 575 19.18 4.31 -16.18
C ASP A 575 17.91 4.12 -15.33
N LYS A 576 17.44 5.17 -14.65
CA LYS A 576 16.29 5.10 -13.73
C LYS A 576 15.06 5.83 -14.23
N LEU A 577 15.24 6.96 -14.91
CA LEU A 577 14.14 7.75 -15.45
C LEU A 577 13.93 7.52 -16.95
N GLU A 578 14.94 6.97 -17.65
CA GLU A 578 14.92 6.74 -19.10
C GLU A 578 14.59 8.02 -19.89
N ASP A 579 15.03 9.19 -19.39
CA ASP A 579 14.80 10.49 -20.01
C ASP A 579 16.01 10.86 -20.88
N GLU A 580 15.93 10.53 -22.16
CA GLU A 580 17.01 10.73 -23.12
C GLU A 580 17.38 12.21 -23.28
N GLU A 581 16.40 13.12 -23.25
CA GLU A 581 16.64 14.55 -23.46
C GLU A 581 17.48 15.17 -22.33
N LEU A 582 17.09 14.88 -21.05
CA LEU A 582 17.86 15.33 -19.89
C LEU A 582 19.23 14.64 -19.80
N THR A 583 19.32 13.37 -20.23
CA THR A 583 20.57 12.64 -20.30
C THR A 583 21.55 13.34 -21.24
N GLN A 584 21.11 13.66 -22.45
CA GLN A 584 21.94 14.34 -23.46
C GLN A 584 22.28 15.78 -23.05
N GLU A 585 21.34 16.52 -22.46
CA GLU A 585 21.61 17.85 -21.95
C GLU A 585 22.66 17.83 -20.83
N THR A 586 22.55 16.90 -19.91
CA THR A 586 23.50 16.72 -18.81
C THR A 586 24.90 16.38 -19.34
N LEU A 587 24.98 15.48 -20.32
CA LEU A 587 26.24 15.12 -20.96
C LEU A 587 26.85 16.30 -21.68
N ARG A 588 26.05 17.09 -22.42
CA ARG A 588 26.52 18.30 -23.09
C ARG A 588 27.13 19.31 -22.12
N LEU A 589 26.48 19.54 -20.97
CA LEU A 589 26.99 20.43 -19.93
C LEU A 589 28.31 19.93 -19.31
N LEU A 590 28.45 18.61 -19.15
CA LEU A 590 29.68 17.99 -18.69
C LEU A 590 30.81 18.13 -19.74
N ASP A 591 30.52 17.93 -21.01
CA ASP A 591 31.48 18.09 -22.13
C ASP A 591 31.94 19.53 -22.28
N GLU A 592 31.05 20.51 -22.14
CA GLU A 592 31.38 21.93 -22.23
C GLU A 592 32.35 22.35 -21.12
N ARG A 593 32.20 21.82 -19.89
CA ARG A 593 33.05 22.23 -18.75
C ARG A 593 34.27 21.34 -18.53
N PHE A 594 34.14 20.02 -18.76
CA PHE A 594 35.15 19.02 -18.35
C PHE A 594 35.40 17.93 -19.41
N PRO A 595 35.67 18.29 -20.71
CA PRO A 595 35.70 17.31 -21.82
C PRO A 595 36.75 16.20 -21.66
N LEU A 596 37.84 16.50 -20.98
CA LEU A 596 38.97 15.57 -20.79
C LEU A 596 39.02 14.93 -19.41
N HIS A 597 38.02 15.15 -18.55
CA HIS A 597 38.01 14.57 -17.22
C HIS A 597 37.73 13.06 -17.29
N PRO A 598 38.44 12.20 -16.52
CA PRO A 598 38.26 10.76 -16.58
C PRO A 598 36.82 10.27 -16.41
N SER A 599 36.01 10.91 -15.55
CA SER A 599 34.60 10.54 -15.34
C SER A 599 33.72 10.82 -16.57
N VAL A 600 34.02 11.90 -17.35
CA VAL A 600 33.27 12.23 -18.56
C VAL A 600 33.70 11.33 -19.73
N VAL A 601 35.00 11.07 -19.85
CA VAL A 601 35.54 10.09 -20.81
C VAL A 601 34.93 8.70 -20.57
N ALA A 602 34.82 8.28 -19.32
CA ALA A 602 34.17 6.99 -18.95
C ALA A 602 32.70 6.93 -19.37
N ILE A 603 31.95 8.05 -19.31
CA ILE A 603 30.57 8.11 -19.79
C ILE A 603 30.54 7.87 -21.33
N HIS A 604 31.40 8.50 -22.08
CA HIS A 604 31.48 8.32 -23.55
C HIS A 604 31.87 6.88 -23.92
N GLU A 605 32.81 6.28 -23.20
CA GLU A 605 33.16 4.86 -23.37
C GLU A 605 32.00 3.93 -23.09
N ASP A 606 31.22 4.16 -22.02
CA ASP A 606 30.03 3.38 -21.66
C ASP A 606 28.94 3.55 -22.74
N GLU A 607 28.71 4.77 -23.24
CA GLU A 607 27.76 5.01 -24.33
C GLU A 607 28.16 4.28 -25.62
N GLN A 608 29.45 4.31 -26.01
CA GLN A 608 29.95 3.56 -27.15
C GLN A 608 29.77 2.05 -26.98
N LEU A 609 30.07 1.51 -25.79
CA LEU A 609 29.86 0.10 -25.49
C LEU A 609 28.38 -0.27 -25.51
N ARG A 610 27.49 0.63 -25.04
CA ARG A 610 26.06 0.43 -25.08
C ARG A 610 25.52 0.42 -26.52
N ALA A 611 25.96 1.34 -27.34
CA ALA A 611 25.61 1.39 -28.76
C ALA A 611 26.06 0.11 -29.49
N LEU A 612 27.28 -0.39 -29.23
CA LEU A 612 27.77 -1.64 -29.76
C LEU A 612 26.95 -2.85 -29.29
N ARG A 613 26.45 -2.86 -28.06
CA ARG A 613 25.57 -3.93 -27.54
C ARG A 613 24.24 -4.01 -28.27
N HIS A 614 23.74 -2.92 -28.84
CA HIS A 614 22.53 -2.86 -29.63
C HIS A 614 22.76 -3.08 -31.15
N ASP A 615 24.02 -3.11 -31.59
CA ASP A 615 24.35 -3.44 -32.98
C ASP A 615 24.15 -4.95 -33.24
N GLU A 616 23.27 -5.27 -34.18
CA GLU A 616 22.96 -6.68 -34.56
C GLU A 616 24.22 -7.44 -35.02
N ASN A 617 25.14 -6.78 -35.71
CA ASN A 617 26.39 -7.37 -36.13
C ASN A 617 27.31 -7.69 -34.93
N TYR A 618 27.38 -6.79 -33.97
CA TYR A 618 28.16 -6.98 -32.75
C TYR A 618 27.52 -8.12 -31.89
N ILE A 619 26.20 -8.14 -31.75
CA ILE A 619 25.47 -9.21 -31.06
C ILE A 619 25.71 -10.56 -31.73
N ALA A 620 25.64 -10.62 -33.05
CA ALA A 620 25.91 -11.82 -33.83
C ALA A 620 27.33 -12.32 -33.63
N LYS A 621 28.31 -11.41 -33.67
CA LYS A 621 29.74 -11.71 -33.44
C LYS A 621 29.95 -12.23 -32.00
N MET A 622 29.36 -11.58 -31.01
CA MET A 622 29.45 -12.01 -29.60
C MET A 622 28.78 -13.38 -29.36
N ARG A 623 27.62 -13.63 -29.97
CA ARG A 623 26.98 -14.95 -29.90
C ARG A 623 27.85 -16.03 -30.49
N LYS A 624 28.48 -15.78 -31.64
CA LYS A 624 29.40 -16.70 -32.27
C LYS A 624 30.61 -16.99 -31.39
N MET A 625 31.23 -15.95 -30.85
CA MET A 625 32.38 -16.08 -29.94
C MET A 625 32.02 -16.87 -28.67
N LEU A 626 30.84 -16.63 -28.07
CA LEU A 626 30.38 -17.40 -26.92
C LEU A 626 30.13 -18.87 -27.25
N ALA A 627 29.53 -19.16 -28.41
CA ALA A 627 29.31 -20.52 -28.89
C ALA A 627 30.66 -21.26 -29.14
N GLU A 628 31.66 -20.55 -29.68
CA GLU A 628 33.03 -21.10 -29.86
C GLU A 628 33.67 -21.43 -28.50
N GLN A 629 33.53 -20.56 -27.49
CA GLN A 629 34.03 -20.82 -26.14
C GLN A 629 33.35 -22.03 -25.49
N ASP A 630 32.03 -22.12 -25.55
CA ASP A 630 31.25 -23.23 -25.00
C ASP A 630 31.58 -24.55 -25.71
N SER A 631 31.76 -24.53 -27.03
CA SER A 631 32.19 -25.69 -27.83
C SER A 631 33.61 -26.17 -27.47
N LEU A 632 34.56 -25.23 -27.36
CA LEU A 632 35.92 -25.50 -26.95
C LEU A 632 36.00 -26.10 -25.55
N TYR A 633 35.19 -25.52 -24.61
CA TYR A 633 35.12 -26.06 -23.25
C TYR A 633 34.53 -27.49 -23.22
N SER A 634 33.45 -27.73 -23.96
CA SER A 634 32.85 -29.06 -24.07
C SER A 634 33.84 -30.09 -24.64
N ALA A 635 34.60 -29.75 -25.69
CA ALA A 635 35.64 -30.58 -26.25
C ALA A 635 36.78 -30.85 -25.22
N THR A 636 37.19 -29.83 -24.49
CA THR A 636 38.23 -29.92 -23.44
C THR A 636 37.78 -30.81 -22.29
N TYR A 637 36.53 -30.67 -21.84
CA TYR A 637 35.94 -31.52 -20.79
C TYR A 637 35.81 -32.97 -21.26
N THR A 638 35.44 -33.19 -22.52
CA THR A 638 35.35 -34.52 -23.13
C THR A 638 36.75 -35.17 -23.22
N ALA A 639 37.78 -34.43 -23.63
CA ALA A 639 39.17 -34.91 -23.62
C ALA A 639 39.63 -35.30 -22.21
N TYR A 640 39.32 -34.46 -21.21
CA TYR A 640 39.62 -34.75 -19.81
C TYR A 640 38.95 -36.04 -19.33
N THR A 641 37.70 -36.28 -19.63
CA THR A 641 36.97 -37.51 -19.21
C THR A 641 37.51 -38.76 -19.90
N LYS A 642 38.07 -38.61 -21.09
CA LYS A 642 38.74 -39.70 -21.84
C LYS A 642 40.20 -39.94 -21.42
N GLY A 643 40.74 -39.10 -20.55
CA GLY A 643 42.13 -39.17 -20.11
C GLY A 643 43.17 -38.61 -21.09
N ASP A 644 42.71 -37.89 -22.13
CA ASP A 644 43.60 -37.18 -23.08
C ASP A 644 44.01 -35.82 -22.52
N TYR A 645 44.98 -35.88 -21.59
CA TYR A 645 45.47 -34.69 -20.90
C TYR A 645 46.28 -33.75 -21.78
N SER A 646 46.85 -34.28 -22.90
CA SER A 646 47.60 -33.45 -23.84
C SER A 646 46.67 -32.47 -24.59
N THR A 647 45.50 -32.95 -25.05
CA THR A 647 44.47 -32.13 -25.67
C THR A 647 43.90 -31.12 -24.68
N VAL A 648 43.70 -31.47 -23.39
CA VAL A 648 43.26 -30.53 -22.34
C VAL A 648 44.22 -29.35 -22.20
N LYS A 649 45.55 -29.61 -22.14
CA LYS A 649 46.56 -28.54 -22.06
C LYS A 649 46.55 -27.64 -23.28
N THR A 650 46.50 -28.23 -24.48
CA THR A 650 46.50 -27.50 -25.75
C THR A 650 45.26 -26.59 -25.86
N ASN A 651 44.09 -27.13 -25.58
CA ASN A 651 42.82 -26.36 -25.64
C ASN A 651 42.77 -25.26 -24.58
N THR A 652 43.30 -25.51 -23.38
CA THR A 652 43.35 -24.47 -22.32
C THR A 652 44.31 -23.35 -22.69
N ASN A 653 45.49 -23.68 -23.23
CA ASN A 653 46.44 -22.64 -23.71
C ASN A 653 45.87 -21.83 -24.85
N TYR A 654 45.13 -22.47 -25.76
CA TYR A 654 44.38 -21.76 -26.80
C TYR A 654 43.32 -20.84 -26.23
N ALA A 655 42.52 -21.31 -25.26
CA ALA A 655 41.53 -20.52 -24.57
C ALA A 655 42.14 -19.31 -23.84
N GLN A 656 43.28 -19.49 -23.18
CA GLN A 656 44.00 -18.42 -22.48
C GLN A 656 44.50 -17.33 -23.45
N LYS A 657 44.85 -17.71 -24.67
CA LYS A 657 45.33 -16.77 -25.68
C LYS A 657 44.19 -16.02 -26.37
N GLU A 658 43.15 -16.74 -26.81
CA GLU A 658 42.07 -16.17 -27.66
C GLU A 658 40.92 -15.61 -26.82
N PHE A 659 40.67 -16.12 -25.61
CA PHE A 659 39.54 -15.78 -24.75
C PHE A 659 39.95 -15.49 -23.29
N PRO A 660 40.93 -14.61 -23.03
CA PRO A 660 41.49 -14.41 -21.68
C PRO A 660 40.48 -13.98 -20.64
N GLN A 661 39.41 -13.24 -21.05
CA GLN A 661 38.36 -12.76 -20.18
C GLN A 661 37.11 -13.66 -20.19
N SER A 662 37.20 -14.89 -20.68
CA SER A 662 36.09 -15.82 -20.71
C SER A 662 35.60 -16.16 -19.31
N ARG A 663 34.29 -16.16 -19.09
CA ARG A 663 33.68 -16.69 -17.85
C ARG A 663 34.01 -18.16 -17.56
N LEU A 664 34.42 -18.89 -18.60
CA LEU A 664 34.82 -20.28 -18.47
C LEU A 664 36.32 -20.45 -18.14
N MET A 665 37.11 -19.38 -18.16
CA MET A 665 38.56 -19.44 -17.94
C MET A 665 38.95 -20.13 -16.63
N PRO A 666 38.30 -19.85 -15.48
CA PRO A 666 38.64 -20.58 -14.23
C PRO A 666 38.45 -22.10 -14.36
N ARG A 667 37.48 -22.53 -15.16
CA ARG A 667 37.19 -23.95 -15.41
C ARG A 667 38.23 -24.60 -16.34
N PHE A 668 38.67 -23.87 -17.36
CA PHE A 668 39.75 -24.32 -18.24
C PHE A 668 41.07 -24.51 -17.43
N VAL A 669 41.44 -23.50 -16.66
CA VAL A 669 42.64 -23.53 -15.81
C VAL A 669 42.56 -24.67 -14.80
N PHE A 670 41.41 -24.88 -14.17
CA PHE A 670 41.20 -25.99 -13.26
C PHE A 670 41.41 -27.36 -13.93
N LEU A 671 40.84 -27.59 -15.13
CA LEU A 671 41.00 -28.82 -15.89
C LEU A 671 42.47 -29.04 -16.29
N LYS A 672 43.19 -27.97 -16.68
CA LYS A 672 44.61 -28.01 -17.01
C LYS A 672 45.44 -28.40 -15.77
N ALA A 673 45.22 -27.71 -14.64
CA ALA A 673 45.93 -27.98 -13.39
C ALA A 673 45.77 -29.44 -12.93
N VAL A 674 44.52 -29.96 -12.94
CA VAL A 674 44.26 -31.38 -12.60
C VAL A 674 44.92 -32.34 -13.61
N SER A 675 44.95 -31.98 -14.89
CA SER A 675 45.62 -32.78 -15.93
C SER A 675 47.12 -32.82 -15.72
N VAL A 676 47.76 -31.70 -15.36
CA VAL A 676 49.20 -31.62 -15.00
C VAL A 676 49.48 -32.46 -13.76
N ALA A 677 48.66 -32.36 -12.71
CA ALA A 677 48.81 -33.17 -11.51
C ALA A 677 48.82 -34.69 -11.78
N ARG A 678 48.00 -35.13 -12.76
CA ARG A 678 47.90 -36.55 -13.16
C ARG A 678 49.01 -37.03 -14.06
N THR A 679 49.64 -36.15 -14.82
CA THR A 679 50.69 -36.51 -15.81
C THR A 679 52.09 -36.23 -15.31
N GLU A 680 52.31 -35.17 -14.53
CA GLU A 680 53.63 -34.62 -14.21
C GLU A 680 53.89 -34.56 -12.69
N GLY A 681 52.87 -34.85 -11.87
CA GLY A 681 53.03 -34.89 -10.40
C GLY A 681 52.57 -33.59 -9.70
N GLN A 682 52.81 -33.50 -8.38
CA GLN A 682 52.27 -32.42 -7.54
C GLN A 682 53.08 -31.10 -7.63
N GLU A 683 54.40 -31.16 -7.90
CA GLU A 683 55.21 -29.94 -7.98
C GLU A 683 54.85 -29.03 -9.18
N PRO A 684 54.65 -29.53 -10.40
CA PRO A 684 54.18 -28.71 -11.52
C PRO A 684 52.72 -28.20 -11.33
N PHE A 685 51.89 -28.96 -10.60
CA PHE A 685 50.50 -28.56 -10.28
C PHE A 685 50.44 -27.26 -9.46
N ALA A 686 51.38 -27.05 -8.54
CA ALA A 686 51.40 -25.86 -7.67
C ALA A 686 51.74 -24.56 -8.41
N ASN A 687 52.29 -24.67 -9.65
CA ASN A 687 52.68 -23.53 -10.48
C ASN A 687 51.61 -23.16 -11.57
N GLU A 688 50.66 -24.00 -11.82
CA GLU A 688 49.53 -23.77 -12.72
C GLU A 688 48.27 -23.21 -11.97
#